data_ac2b5da08349b547fdbc41cd9bcba3dd
#
_entry.id   ac2b5da08349b547fdbc41cd9bcba3dd
#
_cell.length_a   1.000
_cell.length_b   1.000
_cell.length_c   1.000
_cell.angle_alpha   90.00
_cell.angle_beta   90.00
_cell.angle_gamma   90.00
#
_symmetry.space_group_name_H-M   'P 1'
#
loop_
_entity.id
_entity.type
_entity.pdbx_description
1 polymer ?
#
loop_
_entity_poly.entity_id
_entity_poly.type
_entity_poly.pdbx_seq_one_letter_code
_entity_poly.pdbx_strand_id
1 'polypeptide(L)'
;MGDVGKTTNLSFCCILIFVPLFQRETIHSVPPMVNKNTREEQVKNYVAEEWFAAYDCKNIIKNLDFCVAQKRTQKQIDGGFPLTSYYWAEAKRGRIKDIYQPIVQLLLTIGKERPQDTHLPPAFVGAFDEEKIVFTPYATILPILNQNDFNWNVPPSDYTTKEFVQLYKTVQSSIEKESLCYYYADHQHALRTFITQNFSKSTSKIEINRNNFISIYQLWRKEVYPSIDITLEELQELKLIDADFYIADLFTQENETIGDKLFVLLEQTEYSIGKIPQTSKRRVVQTLNVLFKDSQRAHHQFWLIYQRPPEAEYRDYIIERRDLLVPPDLRERKGSFFTPQEWVTLSQEYLAKAFGKNWQSEYYVWDCAAGTGNLLNGLTEKSRIWASTLDPQDVRVMHERIANGNATNLVPEHVFQFDFLNEPFSKLPESLQKVLNDPKKQSKLVIYINPPYAEAGNARTRTGARNKNEVATTTQVWKDYGAELGLGIRELFAQFMIRIKKEIPACKIAMFSTAKYIQGAGFEKFRAHFLAKFNGGFVVPAYTFDNVDGNFPIAFAIWDLRSTAPIRKCVFDVYGAENVPQHKTFGVLPRERITDWITRCNLPSEVSVIGYTGNHGPDFQNNRMLQISNKVVTHIHGTRSNATKYPISASNLIPMAVYFAVRLCMEQTWLNDRDQFLSPKCDWKRDLEFQNNCLTFALFSPKNNIQSQLGTNYWIPFTEREIGAHDEFDSHFMTDFMRGQYQQAQKMRDNGRNQLLDHKKNGLKDLVKEESFIPTQPLIFSEEATAVFDAGRELWQYYHTQLNANPNASYYDIREYFQGRNEKGRMNPTSEDAEYNRLHAHLKEVMSVLADAIATKVYEYGFLVS
;
A
#
# COMPACT_ATOMS: atom_id res chain seq x y z
N MET A 1 30.65 55.87 -39.40
CA MET A 1 30.68 54.68 -40.21
C MET A 1 30.53 53.52 -39.25
N GLY A 2 29.35 53.01 -38.98
CA GLY A 2 28.46 52.09 -39.65
C GLY A 2 28.82 50.72 -39.11
N ASP A 3 28.12 49.95 -38.52
CA ASP A 3 26.76 49.50 -38.81
C ASP A 3 26.13 48.73 -37.63
N VAL A 4 24.82 48.82 -37.52
CA VAL A 4 23.97 48.31 -36.48
C VAL A 4 23.57 46.87 -36.80
N GLY A 5 23.95 45.92 -35.97
CA GLY A 5 23.45 44.51 -35.99
C GLY A 5 22.07 44.46 -35.38
N LYS A 6 21.07 44.18 -36.15
CA LYS A 6 19.67 43.93 -35.72
C LYS A 6 19.55 42.58 -35.06
N THR A 7 19.16 42.56 -33.81
CA THR A 7 18.58 41.37 -33.12
C THR A 7 17.15 41.21 -33.59
N THR A 8 16.88 40.12 -34.30
CA THR A 8 15.54 39.70 -34.67
C THR A 8 14.87 38.97 -33.49
N ASN A 9 13.97 39.67 -32.82
CA ASN A 9 12.96 39.04 -31.97
C ASN A 9 11.99 38.23 -32.83
N LEU A 10 12.02 36.94 -32.68
CA LEU A 10 10.96 36.08 -33.16
C LEU A 10 9.78 36.15 -32.18
N SER A 11 8.85 37.08 -32.50
CA SER A 11 7.54 37.10 -31.90
C SER A 11 6.75 35.86 -32.33
N PHE A 12 6.33 35.10 -31.36
CA PHE A 12 5.31 34.08 -31.56
C PHE A 12 4.01 34.71 -32.01
N CYS A 13 3.63 34.42 -33.24
CA CYS A 13 2.40 34.86 -33.85
C CYS A 13 1.23 34.07 -33.27
N CYS A 14 0.60 34.60 -32.21
CA CYS A 14 -0.76 34.19 -31.86
C CYS A 14 -1.68 34.62 -33.01
N ILE A 15 -2.25 33.65 -33.71
CA ILE A 15 -3.30 33.91 -34.70
C ILE A 15 -4.54 34.38 -33.94
N LEU A 16 -4.66 35.69 -33.79
CA LEU A 16 -5.92 36.37 -33.47
C LEU A 16 -6.82 36.27 -34.70
N ILE A 17 -7.76 35.27 -34.67
CA ILE A 17 -8.84 35.26 -35.64
C ILE A 17 -9.78 36.42 -35.26
N PHE A 18 -9.66 37.53 -35.98
CA PHE A 18 -10.67 38.57 -36.03
C PHE A 18 -11.93 37.99 -36.61
N VAL A 19 -13.00 37.86 -35.86
CA VAL A 19 -14.34 37.55 -36.34
C VAL A 19 -14.95 38.84 -36.88
N PRO A 20 -15.34 38.93 -38.16
CA PRO A 20 -16.05 40.07 -38.70
C PRO A 20 -17.42 40.21 -38.04
N LEU A 21 -17.83 41.41 -37.73
CA LEU A 21 -19.19 41.80 -37.35
C LEU A 21 -20.16 41.35 -38.49
N PHE A 22 -20.89 40.27 -38.25
CA PHE A 22 -22.00 39.85 -39.10
C PHE A 22 -23.34 40.23 -38.46
N GLN A 23 -24.25 40.57 -39.33
CA GLN A 23 -25.59 41.07 -39.13
C GLN A 23 -26.45 40.21 -38.17
N ARG A 24 -27.31 40.91 -37.40
CA ARG A 24 -28.33 40.36 -36.54
C ARG A 24 -29.29 39.43 -37.33
N GLU A 25 -29.14 38.16 -37.13
CA GLU A 25 -30.22 37.18 -37.38
C GLU A 25 -31.05 36.99 -36.10
N THR A 26 -32.34 36.94 -36.28
CA THR A 26 -33.36 36.76 -35.23
C THR A 26 -33.13 35.48 -34.43
N ILE A 27 -32.62 35.67 -33.20
CA ILE A 27 -32.36 34.57 -32.27
C ILE A 27 -33.65 34.24 -31.54
N HIS A 28 -34.01 32.95 -31.56
CA HIS A 28 -34.94 32.37 -30.62
C HIS A 28 -34.35 32.57 -29.21
N SER A 29 -35.02 33.35 -28.39
CA SER A 29 -34.65 33.66 -27.04
C SER A 29 -34.62 32.39 -26.21
N VAL A 30 -33.43 31.96 -25.79
CA VAL A 30 -33.27 31.02 -24.64
C VAL A 30 -33.85 31.73 -23.41
N PRO A 31 -34.76 31.13 -22.66
CA PRO A 31 -35.32 31.75 -21.49
C PRO A 31 -34.19 32.02 -20.45
N PRO A 32 -34.14 33.20 -19.87
CA PRO A 32 -33.13 33.47 -18.83
C PRO A 32 -33.38 32.55 -17.64
N MET A 33 -32.31 31.89 -17.13
CA MET A 33 -32.34 31.25 -15.83
C MET A 33 -32.52 32.28 -14.74
N VAL A 34 -33.74 32.79 -14.53
CA VAL A 34 -34.03 33.74 -13.46
C VAL A 34 -35.05 33.15 -12.55
N ASN A 35 -34.59 32.39 -11.59
CA ASN A 35 -35.35 32.17 -10.37
C ASN A 35 -34.45 32.49 -9.20
N LYS A 36 -34.88 33.41 -8.30
CA LYS A 36 -34.11 33.88 -7.13
C LYS A 36 -33.67 32.76 -6.15
N ASN A 37 -34.00 31.51 -6.42
CA ASN A 37 -33.69 30.31 -5.63
C ASN A 37 -32.89 29.24 -6.39
N THR A 38 -32.19 29.56 -7.49
CA THR A 38 -31.37 28.57 -8.20
C THR A 38 -30.26 28.05 -7.29
N ARG A 39 -30.16 26.72 -7.15
CA ARG A 39 -29.10 26.05 -6.40
C ARG A 39 -27.89 25.84 -7.33
N GLU A 40 -26.70 25.80 -6.78
CA GLU A 40 -25.46 25.56 -7.52
C GLU A 40 -25.52 24.26 -8.38
N GLU A 41 -26.10 23.18 -7.85
CA GLU A 41 -26.33 21.95 -8.60
C GLU A 41 -27.23 22.11 -9.82
N GLN A 42 -28.17 23.06 -9.80
CA GLN A 42 -29.01 23.36 -10.97
C GLN A 42 -28.22 24.05 -12.07
N VAL A 43 -27.25 24.90 -11.71
CA VAL A 43 -26.32 25.55 -12.67
C VAL A 43 -25.43 24.47 -13.30
N LYS A 44 -24.89 23.55 -12.52
CA LYS A 44 -24.08 22.43 -13.03
C LYS A 44 -24.84 21.56 -14.01
N ASN A 45 -26.06 21.16 -13.65
CA ASN A 45 -26.92 20.34 -14.51
C ASN A 45 -27.27 21.07 -15.81
N TYR A 46 -27.64 22.32 -15.74
CA TYR A 46 -27.94 23.12 -16.93
C TYR A 46 -26.72 23.22 -17.86
N VAL A 47 -25.55 23.56 -17.33
CA VAL A 47 -24.33 23.67 -18.13
C VAL A 47 -23.92 22.31 -18.73
N ALA A 48 -24.08 21.23 -17.99
CA ALA A 48 -23.82 19.88 -18.47
C ALA A 48 -24.76 19.50 -19.62
N GLU A 49 -26.06 19.75 -19.49
CA GLU A 49 -27.08 19.37 -20.45
C GLU A 49 -27.04 20.25 -21.71
N GLU A 50 -26.87 21.56 -21.53
CA GLU A 50 -26.93 22.50 -22.66
C GLU A 50 -25.63 22.53 -23.50
N TRP A 51 -24.48 22.50 -22.81
CA TRP A 51 -23.17 22.74 -23.45
C TRP A 51 -22.33 21.46 -23.60
N PHE A 52 -22.49 20.51 -22.71
CA PHE A 52 -21.66 19.31 -22.65
C PHE A 52 -22.43 17.99 -22.80
N ALA A 53 -23.63 18.01 -23.38
CA ALA A 53 -24.47 16.81 -23.57
C ALA A 53 -23.76 15.66 -24.32
N ALA A 54 -22.78 15.95 -25.17
CA ALA A 54 -21.99 14.95 -25.89
C ALA A 54 -20.92 14.27 -24.99
N TYR A 55 -20.65 14.80 -23.81
CA TYR A 55 -19.57 14.40 -22.90
C TYR A 55 -20.11 13.76 -21.63
N ASP A 56 -19.23 13.19 -20.81
CA ASP A 56 -19.52 12.66 -19.48
C ASP A 56 -19.24 13.75 -18.42
N CYS A 57 -20.29 14.23 -17.77
CA CYS A 57 -20.20 15.20 -16.67
C CYS A 57 -20.63 14.59 -15.32
N LYS A 58 -20.84 13.26 -15.23
CA LYS A 58 -21.30 12.58 -14.03
C LYS A 58 -20.16 12.08 -13.16
N ASN A 59 -18.99 11.84 -13.75
CA ASN A 59 -17.83 11.36 -13.02
C ASN A 59 -17.10 12.55 -12.39
N ILE A 60 -17.16 12.64 -11.07
CA ILE A 60 -16.43 13.63 -10.27
C ILE A 60 -15.06 13.03 -9.92
N ILE A 61 -14.00 13.79 -10.13
CA ILE A 61 -12.65 13.41 -9.79
C ILE A 61 -12.31 14.02 -8.42
N LYS A 62 -12.13 13.19 -7.41
CA LYS A 62 -11.88 13.63 -6.01
C LYS A 62 -12.92 14.70 -5.59
N ASN A 63 -12.47 15.83 -5.05
CA ASN A 63 -13.31 16.94 -4.60
C ASN A 63 -13.45 18.07 -5.63
N LEU A 64 -13.22 17.80 -6.92
CA LEU A 64 -13.47 18.78 -7.97
C LEU A 64 -14.97 18.98 -8.18
N ASP A 65 -15.38 20.21 -8.28
CA ASP A 65 -16.78 20.59 -8.28
C ASP A 65 -17.51 20.21 -9.58
N PHE A 66 -16.81 20.29 -10.72
CA PHE A 66 -17.34 19.93 -12.05
C PHE A 66 -16.23 19.40 -12.96
N CYS A 67 -16.53 18.29 -13.64
CA CYS A 67 -15.61 17.64 -14.56
C CYS A 67 -16.32 17.31 -15.88
N VAL A 68 -15.69 17.62 -17.02
CA VAL A 68 -16.13 17.22 -18.36
C VAL A 68 -15.13 16.23 -18.90
N ALA A 69 -15.60 15.02 -19.22
CA ALA A 69 -14.75 13.94 -19.69
C ALA A 69 -15.33 13.25 -20.92
N GLN A 70 -14.52 12.42 -21.57
CA GLN A 70 -14.97 11.59 -22.67
C GLN A 70 -15.99 10.54 -22.21
N LYS A 71 -17.13 10.40 -22.92
CA LYS A 71 -18.03 9.27 -22.69
C LYS A 71 -17.34 7.96 -23.02
N ARG A 72 -17.34 7.02 -22.07
CA ARG A 72 -16.79 5.69 -22.24
C ARG A 72 -17.89 4.67 -22.48
N THR A 73 -17.63 3.71 -23.36
CA THR A 73 -18.47 2.52 -23.51
C THR A 73 -18.25 1.55 -22.36
N GLN A 74 -19.22 0.67 -22.06
CA GLN A 74 -19.09 -0.33 -21.01
C GLN A 74 -17.81 -1.17 -21.19
N LYS A 75 -17.51 -1.59 -22.42
CA LYS A 75 -16.27 -2.33 -22.75
C LYS A 75 -14.98 -1.57 -22.39
N GLN A 76 -15.00 -0.24 -22.44
CA GLN A 76 -13.87 0.59 -22.05
C GLN A 76 -13.75 0.74 -20.52
N ILE A 77 -14.88 0.77 -19.83
CA ILE A 77 -14.94 0.78 -18.36
C ILE A 77 -14.40 -0.55 -17.83
N ASP A 78 -14.94 -1.67 -18.34
CA ASP A 78 -14.55 -3.03 -17.95
C ASP A 78 -13.08 -3.34 -18.28
N GLY A 79 -12.54 -2.72 -19.34
CA GLY A 79 -11.12 -2.83 -19.73
C GLY A 79 -10.17 -1.90 -18.96
N GLY A 80 -10.66 -1.17 -17.94
CA GLY A 80 -9.81 -0.32 -17.11
C GLY A 80 -9.22 0.91 -17.81
N PHE A 81 -9.84 1.38 -18.93
CA PHE A 81 -9.31 2.54 -19.65
C PHE A 81 -9.46 3.82 -18.82
N PRO A 82 -8.42 4.67 -18.77
CA PRO A 82 -8.44 5.91 -17.99
C PRO A 82 -9.53 6.86 -18.47
N LEU A 83 -10.01 7.70 -17.57
CA LEU A 83 -10.96 8.77 -17.87
C LEU A 83 -10.19 9.94 -18.47
N THR A 84 -10.45 10.27 -19.74
CA THR A 84 -9.87 11.46 -20.38
C THR A 84 -10.73 12.67 -20.05
N SER A 85 -10.21 13.57 -19.23
CA SER A 85 -10.84 14.83 -18.87
C SER A 85 -10.50 15.92 -19.89
N TYR A 86 -11.47 16.77 -20.20
CA TYR A 86 -11.28 17.94 -21.06
C TYR A 86 -11.31 19.25 -20.26
N TYR A 87 -12.10 19.28 -19.17
CA TYR A 87 -12.31 20.50 -18.41
C TYR A 87 -12.58 20.17 -16.94
N TRP A 88 -11.87 20.84 -16.03
CA TRP A 88 -12.15 20.86 -14.61
C TRP A 88 -12.57 22.26 -14.21
N ALA A 89 -13.67 22.44 -13.51
CA ALA A 89 -14.19 23.74 -13.18
C ALA A 89 -14.82 23.84 -11.79
N GLU A 90 -14.86 25.04 -11.29
CA GLU A 90 -15.63 25.46 -10.12
C GLU A 90 -16.94 26.08 -10.60
N ALA A 91 -18.06 25.62 -10.11
CA ALA A 91 -19.39 26.18 -10.40
C ALA A 91 -19.79 27.20 -9.34
N LYS A 92 -20.55 28.18 -9.71
CA LYS A 92 -21.13 29.13 -8.74
C LYS A 92 -22.57 29.49 -9.12
N ARG A 93 -23.39 29.70 -8.11
CA ARG A 93 -24.76 30.22 -8.30
C ARG A 93 -24.74 31.73 -8.54
N GLY A 94 -25.74 32.23 -9.26
CA GLY A 94 -25.93 33.63 -9.54
C GLY A 94 -24.94 34.18 -10.58
N ARG A 95 -24.81 35.49 -10.64
CA ARG A 95 -23.90 36.22 -11.55
C ARG A 95 -22.72 36.71 -10.78
N ILE A 96 -21.57 36.15 -10.97
CA ILE A 96 -20.35 36.49 -10.24
C ILE A 96 -19.66 37.66 -10.95
N LYS A 97 -19.39 38.74 -10.21
CA LYS A 97 -18.68 39.88 -10.75
C LYS A 97 -17.20 39.52 -11.06
N ASP A 98 -16.58 38.78 -10.18
CA ASP A 98 -15.17 38.40 -10.27
C ASP A 98 -15.04 36.89 -10.42
N ILE A 99 -14.83 36.45 -11.66
CA ILE A 99 -14.70 35.03 -12.01
C ILE A 99 -13.35 34.42 -11.59
N TYR A 100 -12.36 35.25 -11.20
CA TYR A 100 -11.05 34.75 -10.78
C TYR A 100 -11.09 34.15 -9.37
N GLN A 101 -12.00 34.59 -8.51
CA GLN A 101 -12.15 34.02 -7.18
C GLN A 101 -12.51 32.50 -7.23
N PRO A 102 -13.50 32.04 -8.02
CA PRO A 102 -13.74 30.60 -8.21
C PRO A 102 -12.56 29.86 -8.86
N ILE A 103 -11.83 30.49 -9.76
CA ILE A 103 -10.63 29.88 -10.36
C ILE A 103 -9.57 29.66 -9.28
N VAL A 104 -9.34 30.63 -8.39
CA VAL A 104 -8.43 30.46 -7.24
C VAL A 104 -8.90 29.34 -6.31
N GLN A 105 -10.19 29.27 -6.04
CA GLN A 105 -10.78 28.17 -5.27
C GLN A 105 -10.51 26.82 -5.93
N LEU A 106 -10.72 26.71 -7.24
CA LEU A 106 -10.39 25.50 -8.00
C LEU A 106 -8.89 25.17 -7.92
N LEU A 107 -8.00 26.16 -8.06
CA LEU A 107 -6.56 25.93 -7.97
C LEU A 107 -6.13 25.45 -6.58
N LEU A 108 -6.71 25.98 -5.51
CA LEU A 108 -6.50 25.51 -4.15
C LEU A 108 -7.00 24.05 -4.00
N THR A 109 -8.15 23.73 -4.59
CA THR A 109 -8.67 22.35 -4.61
C THR A 109 -7.72 21.43 -5.37
N ILE A 110 -7.28 21.81 -6.57
CA ILE A 110 -6.33 21.01 -7.36
C ILE A 110 -5.00 20.83 -6.62
N GLY A 111 -4.47 21.89 -6.05
CA GLY A 111 -3.21 21.85 -5.30
C GLY A 111 -3.29 20.99 -4.05
N LYS A 112 -4.41 21.04 -3.33
CA LYS A 112 -4.67 20.22 -2.14
C LYS A 112 -4.93 18.75 -2.48
N GLU A 113 -5.85 18.50 -3.39
CA GLU A 113 -6.31 17.14 -3.72
C GLU A 113 -5.39 16.39 -4.68
N ARG A 114 -4.57 17.14 -5.42
CA ARG A 114 -3.64 16.64 -6.44
C ARG A 114 -4.25 15.57 -7.34
N PRO A 115 -5.36 15.87 -8.02
CA PRO A 115 -5.99 14.91 -8.93
C PRO A 115 -5.07 14.50 -10.09
N GLN A 116 -4.13 15.37 -10.48
CA GLN A 116 -3.12 15.10 -11.50
C GLN A 116 -2.13 13.98 -11.12
N ASP A 117 -2.02 13.60 -9.86
CA ASP A 117 -1.17 12.48 -9.42
C ASP A 117 -1.83 11.12 -9.72
N THR A 118 -3.14 11.10 -9.93
CA THR A 118 -3.93 9.88 -10.13
C THR A 118 -4.72 9.84 -11.43
N HIS A 119 -4.94 11.00 -12.06
CA HIS A 119 -5.71 11.15 -13.29
C HIS A 119 -4.96 12.04 -14.26
N LEU A 120 -5.13 11.79 -15.56
CA LEU A 120 -4.60 12.69 -16.58
C LEU A 120 -5.24 14.08 -16.45
N PRO A 121 -4.43 15.16 -16.41
CA PRO A 121 -4.96 16.50 -16.31
C PRO A 121 -5.78 16.86 -17.55
N PRO A 122 -6.77 17.77 -17.42
CA PRO A 122 -7.60 18.21 -18.53
C PRO A 122 -6.83 19.17 -19.45
N ALA A 123 -7.36 19.42 -20.65
CA ALA A 123 -6.85 20.48 -21.51
C ALA A 123 -7.08 21.88 -20.89
N PHE A 124 -8.21 22.07 -20.21
CA PHE A 124 -8.62 23.33 -19.64
C PHE A 124 -9.09 23.20 -18.20
N VAL A 125 -8.89 24.29 -17.45
CA VAL A 125 -9.50 24.53 -16.14
C VAL A 125 -10.27 25.83 -16.18
N GLY A 126 -11.17 26.06 -15.21
CA GLY A 126 -11.87 27.33 -15.17
C GLY A 126 -13.01 27.39 -14.16
N ALA A 127 -13.95 28.28 -14.42
CA ALA A 127 -15.13 28.43 -13.59
C ALA A 127 -16.32 28.87 -14.46
N PHE A 128 -17.52 28.66 -13.93
CA PHE A 128 -18.76 29.12 -14.58
C PHE A 128 -19.82 29.51 -13.56
N ASP A 129 -20.72 30.35 -14.03
CA ASP A 129 -21.90 30.79 -13.30
C ASP A 129 -23.16 30.74 -14.20
N GLU A 130 -24.23 31.41 -13.82
CA GLU A 130 -25.48 31.45 -14.59
C GLU A 130 -25.37 32.30 -15.86
N GLU A 131 -24.31 33.07 -16.05
CA GLU A 131 -24.15 34.02 -17.14
C GLU A 131 -23.01 33.69 -18.10
N LYS A 132 -21.92 33.11 -17.57
CA LYS A 132 -20.67 32.93 -18.30
C LYS A 132 -19.90 31.70 -17.89
N ILE A 133 -19.00 31.27 -18.80
CA ILE A 133 -18.03 30.20 -18.58
C ILE A 133 -16.65 30.65 -19.02
N VAL A 134 -15.62 30.24 -18.26
CA VAL A 134 -14.21 30.60 -18.53
C VAL A 134 -13.38 29.34 -18.71
N PHE A 135 -12.54 29.35 -19.72
CA PHE A 135 -11.54 28.30 -20.00
C PHE A 135 -10.14 28.91 -19.94
N THR A 136 -9.30 28.31 -19.08
CA THR A 136 -7.88 28.59 -18.95
C THR A 136 -7.11 27.34 -19.33
N PRO A 137 -6.12 27.38 -20.24
CA PRO A 137 -5.31 26.19 -20.54
C PRO A 137 -4.65 25.66 -19.26
N TYR A 138 -4.68 24.32 -19.07
CA TYR A 138 -4.06 23.71 -17.89
C TYR A 138 -2.55 24.00 -17.82
N ALA A 139 -1.88 24.09 -18.95
CA ALA A 139 -0.47 24.44 -19.04
C ALA A 139 -0.15 25.80 -18.38
N THR A 140 -1.05 26.78 -18.44
CA THR A 140 -0.88 28.12 -17.84
C THR A 140 -0.85 28.06 -16.31
N ILE A 141 -1.58 27.10 -15.70
CA ILE A 141 -1.62 26.97 -14.23
C ILE A 141 -0.53 26.04 -13.69
N LEU A 142 0.09 25.23 -14.52
CA LEU A 142 1.08 24.23 -14.10
C LEU A 142 2.27 24.84 -13.33
N PRO A 143 2.87 25.97 -13.75
CA PRO A 143 3.94 26.61 -12.96
C PRO A 143 3.48 27.05 -11.57
N ILE A 144 2.21 27.42 -11.43
CA ILE A 144 1.61 27.82 -10.15
C ILE A 144 1.47 26.59 -9.25
N LEU A 145 0.95 25.47 -9.78
CA LEU A 145 0.75 24.22 -9.05
C LEU A 145 2.07 23.55 -8.64
N ASN A 146 3.15 23.81 -9.36
CA ASN A 146 4.48 23.27 -9.09
C ASN A 146 5.28 24.07 -8.05
N GLN A 147 4.71 25.08 -7.43
CA GLN A 147 5.37 25.84 -6.36
C GLN A 147 5.48 24.97 -5.09
N ASN A 148 6.71 24.65 -4.70
CA ASN A 148 6.97 23.79 -3.54
C ASN A 148 6.93 24.54 -2.20
N ASP A 149 6.94 25.86 -2.24
CA ASP A 149 6.90 26.77 -1.08
C ASP A 149 5.51 27.31 -0.77
N PHE A 150 4.48 26.81 -1.45
CA PHE A 150 3.10 27.23 -1.26
C PHE A 150 2.35 26.21 -0.40
N ASN A 151 1.68 26.68 0.66
CA ASN A 151 0.86 25.85 1.52
C ASN A 151 -0.52 25.61 0.88
N TRP A 152 -0.67 24.50 0.20
CA TRP A 152 -1.94 24.07 -0.42
C TRP A 152 -2.98 23.56 0.57
N ASN A 153 -2.60 23.32 1.84
CA ASN A 153 -3.47 22.72 2.85
C ASN A 153 -4.32 23.77 3.58
N VAL A 154 -5.05 24.57 2.82
CA VAL A 154 -6.02 25.55 3.32
C VAL A 154 -7.42 25.22 2.80
N PRO A 155 -8.50 25.65 3.49
CA PRO A 155 -9.86 25.49 2.98
C PRO A 155 -10.01 26.27 1.67
N PRO A 156 -10.31 25.67 0.51
CA PRO A 156 -10.38 26.36 -0.77
C PRO A 156 -11.45 27.44 -0.82
N SER A 157 -12.53 27.27 -0.07
CA SER A 157 -13.65 28.23 0.00
C SER A 157 -13.44 29.37 1.00
N ASP A 158 -12.34 29.41 1.73
CA ASP A 158 -12.02 30.48 2.66
C ASP A 158 -11.19 31.58 1.98
N TYR A 159 -11.86 32.57 1.45
CA TYR A 159 -11.27 33.72 0.71
C TYR A 159 -10.44 34.65 1.59
N THR A 160 -10.45 34.46 2.93
CA THR A 160 -9.71 35.31 3.85
C THR A 160 -8.31 34.81 4.18
N THR A 161 -7.96 33.58 3.76
CA THR A 161 -6.64 33.03 4.00
C THR A 161 -5.55 33.80 3.24
N LYS A 162 -4.34 33.91 3.81
CA LYS A 162 -3.21 34.58 3.15
C LYS A 162 -2.84 33.85 1.85
N GLU A 163 -2.99 32.55 1.82
CA GLU A 163 -2.74 31.69 0.66
C GLU A 163 -3.72 32.01 -0.47
N PHE A 164 -5.01 32.15 -0.16
CA PHE A 164 -6.00 32.58 -1.15
C PHE A 164 -5.66 33.95 -1.73
N VAL A 165 -5.36 34.94 -0.87
CA VAL A 165 -5.03 36.30 -1.30
C VAL A 165 -3.74 36.37 -2.13
N GLN A 166 -2.74 35.55 -1.77
CA GLN A 166 -1.49 35.47 -2.51
C GLN A 166 -1.74 34.84 -3.89
N LEU A 167 -2.45 33.72 -3.95
CA LEU A 167 -2.76 33.01 -5.18
C LEU A 167 -3.64 33.85 -6.11
N TYR A 168 -4.60 34.59 -5.54
CA TYR A 168 -5.47 35.50 -6.30
C TYR A 168 -4.67 36.59 -7.06
N LYS A 169 -3.68 37.21 -6.43
CA LYS A 169 -2.80 38.17 -7.09
C LYS A 169 -2.00 37.54 -8.23
N THR A 170 -1.50 36.33 -8.02
CA THR A 170 -0.76 35.59 -9.04
C THR A 170 -1.66 35.20 -10.22
N VAL A 171 -2.86 34.73 -9.93
CA VAL A 171 -3.86 34.36 -10.93
C VAL A 171 -4.30 35.54 -11.76
N GLN A 172 -4.64 36.65 -11.12
CA GLN A 172 -5.09 37.85 -11.83
C GLN A 172 -4.05 38.32 -12.85
N SER A 173 -2.76 38.32 -12.49
CA SER A 173 -1.69 38.80 -13.38
C SER A 173 -1.33 37.83 -14.51
N SER A 174 -1.42 36.52 -14.26
CA SER A 174 -0.93 35.48 -15.18
C SER A 174 -2.02 34.87 -16.03
N ILE A 175 -3.23 34.69 -15.49
CA ILE A 175 -4.32 33.93 -16.13
C ILE A 175 -5.27 34.84 -16.93
N GLU A 176 -5.42 36.11 -16.56
CA GLU A 176 -6.35 37.03 -17.23
C GLU A 176 -6.12 37.12 -18.75
N LYS A 177 -4.86 37.11 -19.19
CA LYS A 177 -4.49 37.20 -20.61
C LYS A 177 -4.68 35.92 -21.41
N GLU A 178 -4.64 34.76 -20.72
CA GLU A 178 -4.66 33.42 -21.30
C GLU A 178 -6.05 32.78 -21.23
N SER A 179 -7.00 33.39 -20.51
CA SER A 179 -8.34 32.83 -20.28
C SER A 179 -9.34 33.32 -21.32
N LEU A 180 -10.16 32.42 -21.80
CA LEU A 180 -11.26 32.69 -22.73
C LEU A 180 -12.57 32.70 -21.97
N CYS A 181 -13.27 33.83 -21.97
CA CYS A 181 -14.55 34.01 -21.30
C CYS A 181 -15.69 34.09 -22.34
N TYR A 182 -16.69 33.24 -22.19
CA TYR A 182 -17.88 33.20 -23.03
C TYR A 182 -19.12 33.50 -22.20
N TYR A 183 -19.91 34.51 -22.65
CA TYR A 183 -21.21 34.78 -22.09
C TYR A 183 -22.27 33.95 -22.84
N TYR A 184 -23.12 33.21 -22.13
CA TYR A 184 -24.06 32.32 -22.73
C TYR A 184 -25.07 33.02 -23.68
N ALA A 185 -25.49 34.23 -23.29
CA ALA A 185 -26.42 35.03 -24.12
C ALA A 185 -25.80 35.53 -25.44
N ASP A 186 -24.54 35.97 -25.39
CA ASP A 186 -23.92 36.70 -26.51
C ASP A 186 -23.01 35.84 -27.36
N HIS A 187 -22.44 34.75 -26.82
CA HIS A 187 -21.39 33.98 -27.46
C HIS A 187 -21.75 32.52 -27.73
N GLN A 188 -23.04 32.20 -27.93
CA GLN A 188 -23.53 30.82 -28.11
C GLN A 188 -22.81 30.05 -29.21
N HIS A 189 -22.73 30.61 -30.39
CA HIS A 189 -22.08 30.00 -31.54
C HIS A 189 -20.58 29.81 -31.32
N ALA A 190 -19.91 30.84 -30.80
CA ALA A 190 -18.48 30.82 -30.52
C ALA A 190 -18.15 29.78 -29.46
N LEU A 191 -18.97 29.66 -28.39
CA LEU A 191 -18.79 28.66 -27.33
C LEU A 191 -18.98 27.24 -27.86
N ARG A 192 -20.04 26.96 -28.65
CA ARG A 192 -20.22 25.63 -29.24
C ARG A 192 -19.07 25.27 -30.19
N THR A 193 -18.62 26.21 -30.99
CA THR A 193 -17.48 26.02 -31.89
C THR A 193 -16.21 25.75 -31.11
N PHE A 194 -15.92 26.50 -30.03
CA PHE A 194 -14.78 26.29 -29.15
C PHE A 194 -14.81 24.89 -28.54
N ILE A 195 -15.93 24.47 -27.95
CA ILE A 195 -16.08 23.15 -27.34
C ILE A 195 -15.83 22.04 -28.37
N THR A 196 -16.46 22.15 -29.55
CA THR A 196 -16.34 21.15 -30.61
C THR A 196 -14.90 21.03 -31.13
N GLN A 197 -14.19 22.15 -31.28
CA GLN A 197 -12.84 22.16 -31.82
C GLN A 197 -11.77 21.73 -30.79
N ASN A 198 -11.97 22.08 -29.51
CA ASN A 198 -10.93 21.91 -28.49
C ASN A 198 -11.13 20.69 -27.59
N PHE A 199 -12.36 20.18 -27.47
CA PHE A 199 -12.60 18.98 -26.65
C PHE A 199 -12.46 17.67 -27.46
N SER A 200 -12.14 17.76 -28.73
CA SER A 200 -11.75 16.62 -29.54
C SER A 200 -10.23 16.50 -29.76
N LYS A 201 -9.48 17.60 -29.53
CA LYS A 201 -8.02 17.65 -29.70
C LYS A 201 -7.43 18.52 -28.60
N SER A 202 -6.45 18.00 -27.85
CA SER A 202 -5.65 18.84 -26.96
C SER A 202 -4.88 19.88 -27.78
N THR A 203 -5.10 21.17 -27.54
CA THR A 203 -4.49 22.26 -28.32
C THR A 203 -3.18 22.78 -27.75
N SER A 204 -2.88 22.50 -26.48
CA SER A 204 -1.58 22.81 -25.86
C SER A 204 -1.08 21.58 -25.10
N LYS A 205 0.08 21.07 -25.52
CA LYS A 205 0.74 19.98 -24.82
C LYS A 205 1.50 20.50 -23.62
N ILE A 206 1.49 19.74 -22.54
CA ILE A 206 2.25 20.02 -21.33
C ILE A 206 3.71 19.70 -21.61
N GLU A 207 4.59 20.67 -21.44
CA GLU A 207 6.03 20.50 -21.60
C GLU A 207 6.60 19.65 -20.48
N ILE A 208 7.49 18.71 -20.82
CA ILE A 208 8.20 17.87 -19.87
C ILE A 208 9.57 18.50 -19.59
N ASN A 209 9.81 18.81 -18.32
CA ASN A 209 11.00 19.49 -17.85
C ASN A 209 11.57 18.85 -16.58
N ARG A 210 12.62 19.43 -16.01
CA ARG A 210 13.30 18.92 -14.80
C ARG A 210 12.38 18.71 -13.60
N ASN A 211 11.25 19.41 -13.54
CA ASN A 211 10.39 19.50 -12.35
C ASN A 211 9.24 18.49 -12.37
N ASN A 212 8.77 18.15 -13.57
CA ASN A 212 7.58 17.31 -13.73
C ASN A 212 7.86 15.93 -14.35
N PHE A 213 9.08 15.67 -14.87
CA PHE A 213 9.34 14.42 -15.59
C PHE A 213 9.14 13.14 -14.73
N ILE A 214 9.40 13.20 -13.42
CA ILE A 214 9.18 12.07 -12.51
C ILE A 214 7.68 11.85 -12.31
N SER A 215 6.92 12.92 -12.07
CA SER A 215 5.46 12.82 -11.89
C SER A 215 4.77 12.33 -13.17
N ILE A 216 5.24 12.81 -14.33
CA ILE A 216 4.73 12.38 -15.63
C ILE A 216 5.15 10.92 -15.93
N TYR A 217 6.34 10.49 -15.52
CA TYR A 217 6.74 9.09 -15.59
C TYR A 217 5.81 8.18 -14.75
N GLN A 218 5.44 8.60 -13.55
CA GLN A 218 4.53 7.82 -12.71
C GLN A 218 3.14 7.68 -13.36
N LEU A 219 2.64 8.75 -13.97
CA LEU A 219 1.40 8.69 -14.76
C LEU A 219 1.55 7.79 -15.98
N TRP A 220 2.65 7.92 -16.73
CA TRP A 220 2.94 7.07 -17.87
C TRP A 220 3.01 5.59 -17.45
N ARG A 221 3.67 5.30 -16.34
CA ARG A 221 3.77 3.96 -15.78
C ARG A 221 2.40 3.37 -15.41
N LYS A 222 1.49 4.20 -14.93
CA LYS A 222 0.13 3.77 -14.59
C LYS A 222 -0.75 3.58 -15.82
N GLU A 223 -0.67 4.49 -16.78
CA GLU A 223 -1.62 4.58 -17.89
C GLU A 223 -1.13 3.87 -19.17
N VAL A 224 0.17 3.91 -19.44
CA VAL A 224 0.76 3.40 -20.70
C VAL A 224 1.44 2.06 -20.49
N TYR A 225 2.27 1.93 -19.45
CA TYR A 225 3.08 0.73 -19.23
C TYR A 225 2.28 -0.58 -19.18
N PRO A 226 1.08 -0.69 -18.61
CA PRO A 226 0.28 -1.91 -18.64
C PRO A 226 -0.13 -2.36 -20.05
N SER A 227 -0.12 -1.44 -21.02
CA SER A 227 -0.41 -1.78 -22.43
C SER A 227 0.79 -2.37 -23.18
N ILE A 228 1.99 -2.32 -22.61
CA ILE A 228 3.20 -2.91 -23.21
C ILE A 228 3.21 -4.41 -22.93
N ASP A 229 3.45 -5.21 -23.98
CA ASP A 229 3.43 -6.68 -23.89
C ASP A 229 4.78 -7.23 -23.48
N ILE A 230 5.17 -6.98 -22.24
CA ILE A 230 6.39 -7.49 -21.63
C ILE A 230 6.11 -7.96 -20.20
N THR A 231 6.73 -9.08 -19.83
CA THR A 231 6.61 -9.66 -18.49
C THR A 231 7.74 -9.17 -17.58
N LEU A 232 7.52 -9.27 -16.26
CA LEU A 232 8.53 -8.90 -15.27
C LEU A 232 9.78 -9.80 -15.37
N GLU A 233 9.59 -11.07 -15.68
CA GLU A 233 10.65 -12.04 -15.89
C GLU A 233 11.55 -11.66 -17.07
N GLU A 234 10.94 -11.27 -18.19
CA GLU A 234 11.67 -10.79 -19.38
C GLU A 234 12.48 -9.52 -19.11
N LEU A 235 11.90 -8.55 -18.37
CA LEU A 235 12.63 -7.35 -17.96
C LEU A 235 13.86 -7.69 -17.12
N GLN A 236 13.74 -8.64 -16.18
CA GLN A 236 14.84 -9.05 -15.32
C GLN A 236 15.96 -9.75 -16.12
N GLU A 237 15.61 -10.62 -17.07
CA GLU A 237 16.58 -11.29 -17.95
C GLU A 237 17.33 -10.29 -18.83
N LEU A 238 16.64 -9.26 -19.32
CA LEU A 238 17.19 -8.21 -20.18
C LEU A 238 17.92 -7.11 -19.40
N LYS A 239 17.83 -7.10 -18.07
CA LYS A 239 18.34 -6.03 -17.17
C LYS A 239 17.77 -4.65 -17.49
N LEU A 240 16.53 -4.61 -17.96
CA LEU A 240 15.77 -3.40 -18.27
C LEU A 240 14.84 -3.04 -17.11
N ILE A 241 14.39 -1.80 -17.14
CA ILE A 241 13.38 -1.25 -16.24
C ILE A 241 12.27 -0.61 -17.08
N ASP A 242 11.10 -0.47 -16.48
CA ASP A 242 9.95 0.22 -17.09
C ASP A 242 10.29 1.66 -17.54
N ALA A 243 11.17 2.33 -16.79
CA ALA A 243 11.67 3.66 -17.16
C ALA A 243 12.45 3.70 -18.49
N ASP A 244 13.05 2.59 -18.93
CA ASP A 244 13.74 2.55 -20.24
C ASP A 244 12.74 2.72 -21.39
N PHE A 245 11.53 2.18 -21.24
CA PHE A 245 10.44 2.37 -22.21
C PHE A 245 9.88 3.79 -22.17
N TYR A 246 9.75 4.38 -20.99
CA TYR A 246 9.35 5.78 -20.87
C TYR A 246 10.36 6.74 -21.51
N ILE A 247 11.66 6.51 -21.28
CA ILE A 247 12.73 7.31 -21.88
C ILE A 247 12.72 7.14 -23.40
N ALA A 248 12.53 5.91 -23.89
CA ALA A 248 12.40 5.65 -25.34
C ALA A 248 11.21 6.41 -25.96
N ASP A 249 10.06 6.41 -25.27
CA ASP A 249 8.89 7.17 -25.71
C ASP A 249 9.17 8.67 -25.73
N LEU A 250 9.80 9.17 -24.66
CA LEU A 250 10.05 10.59 -24.47
C LEU A 250 10.96 11.17 -25.58
N PHE A 251 11.91 10.37 -26.07
CA PHE A 251 12.88 10.75 -27.09
C PHE A 251 12.65 10.11 -28.45
N THR A 252 11.44 9.63 -28.75
CA THR A 252 11.12 8.90 -29.99
C THR A 252 11.61 9.58 -31.27
N GLN A 253 11.50 10.90 -31.38
CA GLN A 253 11.93 11.65 -32.57
C GLN A 253 13.45 11.79 -32.72
N GLU A 254 14.20 11.45 -31.68
CA GLU A 254 15.65 11.63 -31.58
C GLU A 254 16.40 10.33 -31.24
N ASN A 255 15.72 9.21 -31.29
CA ASN A 255 16.30 7.90 -30.96
C ASN A 255 17.58 7.60 -31.76
N GLU A 256 17.65 8.03 -33.01
CA GLU A 256 18.85 7.82 -33.85
C GLU A 256 20.05 8.63 -33.35
N THR A 257 19.83 9.83 -32.84
CA THR A 257 20.90 10.73 -32.36
C THR A 257 21.42 10.35 -30.99
N ILE A 258 20.58 9.76 -30.13
CA ILE A 258 20.93 9.41 -28.76
C ILE A 258 20.94 7.88 -28.52
N GLY A 259 20.77 7.09 -29.56
CA GLY A 259 20.66 5.63 -29.50
C GLY A 259 21.78 4.93 -28.75
N ASP A 260 23.00 5.51 -28.70
CA ASP A 260 24.12 4.97 -27.91
C ASP A 260 23.88 5.08 -26.38
N LYS A 261 22.96 5.93 -25.94
CA LYS A 261 22.60 6.18 -24.54
C LYS A 261 21.31 5.43 -24.12
N LEU A 262 20.56 4.90 -25.08
CA LEU A 262 19.28 4.22 -24.85
C LEU A 262 19.41 2.70 -24.97
N PHE A 263 18.72 1.96 -24.10
CA PHE A 263 18.65 0.50 -24.13
C PHE A 263 17.42 0.00 -24.90
N VAL A 264 16.40 0.84 -25.01
CA VAL A 264 15.14 0.58 -25.68
C VAL A 264 14.89 1.69 -26.69
N LEU A 265 14.46 1.34 -27.88
CA LEU A 265 14.07 2.28 -28.93
C LEU A 265 12.62 2.03 -29.29
N LEU A 266 11.81 3.07 -29.42
CA LEU A 266 10.47 2.98 -29.94
C LEU A 266 10.50 3.14 -31.47
N GLU A 267 10.16 2.07 -32.16
CA GLU A 267 9.88 2.08 -33.58
C GLU A 267 8.35 2.20 -33.80
N GLN A 268 7.91 2.58 -34.97
CA GLN A 268 6.50 2.98 -35.25
C GLN A 268 5.39 2.35 -34.39
N THR A 269 5.38 1.04 -34.23
CA THR A 269 4.35 0.28 -33.50
C THR A 269 4.87 -0.67 -32.41
N GLU A 270 6.16 -0.74 -32.20
CA GLU A 270 6.82 -1.68 -31.30
C GLU A 270 8.10 -1.11 -30.70
N TYR A 271 8.51 -1.65 -29.55
CA TYR A 271 9.80 -1.33 -28.95
C TYR A 271 10.87 -2.34 -29.42
N SER A 272 11.98 -1.83 -29.90
CA SER A 272 13.18 -2.62 -30.22
C SER A 272 14.17 -2.58 -29.07
N ILE A 273 14.56 -3.74 -28.54
CA ILE A 273 15.53 -3.89 -27.47
C ILE A 273 16.84 -4.39 -28.03
N GLY A 274 17.91 -3.60 -27.92
CA GLY A 274 19.24 -3.98 -28.36
C GLY A 274 20.06 -4.68 -27.28
N LYS A 275 20.48 -5.93 -27.47
CA LYS A 275 21.52 -6.59 -26.64
C LYS A 275 22.91 -6.16 -27.11
N ILE A 276 23.67 -5.48 -26.23
CA ILE A 276 25.11 -5.20 -26.47
C ILE A 276 25.91 -6.34 -25.86
N PRO A 277 26.68 -7.14 -26.66
CA PRO A 277 27.58 -8.15 -26.11
C PRO A 277 28.74 -7.48 -25.35
N GLN A 278 29.02 -7.92 -24.14
CA GLN A 278 30.08 -7.37 -23.27
C GLN A 278 31.51 -7.57 -23.77
N THR A 279 31.74 -8.23 -24.90
CA THR A 279 33.10 -8.69 -25.29
C THR A 279 33.51 -8.50 -26.74
N SER A 280 32.79 -7.76 -27.59
CA SER A 280 33.31 -7.57 -28.96
C SER A 280 32.99 -6.20 -29.56
N LYS A 281 33.94 -5.67 -30.29
CA LYS A 281 33.89 -4.41 -31.07
C LYS A 281 32.95 -4.48 -32.32
N ARG A 282 32.10 -5.53 -32.43
CA ARG A 282 31.10 -5.67 -33.50
C ARG A 282 29.73 -5.77 -32.88
N ARG A 283 28.89 -4.79 -33.18
CA ARG A 283 27.44 -4.80 -32.84
C ARG A 283 26.77 -5.97 -33.56
N VAL A 284 26.46 -7.04 -32.82
CA VAL A 284 25.45 -8.01 -33.24
C VAL A 284 24.23 -7.71 -32.39
N VAL A 285 23.25 -7.02 -32.97
CA VAL A 285 22.00 -6.67 -32.36
C VAL A 285 21.05 -7.86 -32.51
N GLN A 286 20.82 -8.64 -31.47
CA GLN A 286 19.61 -9.43 -31.39
C GLN A 286 18.52 -8.46 -30.91
N THR A 287 17.64 -8.06 -31.80
CA THR A 287 16.46 -7.24 -31.50
C THR A 287 15.35 -8.14 -30.98
N LEU A 288 14.88 -7.87 -29.78
CA LEU A 288 13.61 -8.37 -29.30
C LEU A 288 12.58 -7.26 -29.51
N ASN A 289 11.51 -7.57 -30.23
CA ASN A 289 10.43 -6.61 -30.49
C ASN A 289 9.32 -6.82 -29.47
N VAL A 290 8.90 -5.74 -28.80
CA VAL A 290 7.84 -5.73 -27.79
C VAL A 290 6.69 -4.89 -28.31
N LEU A 291 5.50 -5.51 -28.41
CA LEU A 291 4.30 -4.93 -28.96
C LEU A 291 3.44 -4.27 -27.89
N PHE A 292 2.40 -3.55 -28.32
CA PHE A 292 1.36 -3.03 -27.46
C PHE A 292 0.11 -3.93 -27.49
N LYS A 293 -0.40 -4.31 -26.31
CA LYS A 293 -1.62 -5.13 -26.15
C LYS A 293 -2.89 -4.44 -26.64
N ASP A 294 -2.88 -3.11 -26.66
CA ASP A 294 -4.04 -2.25 -26.97
C ASP A 294 -3.92 -1.51 -28.31
N SER A 295 -3.01 -1.95 -29.18
CA SER A 295 -2.70 -1.29 -30.46
C SER A 295 -2.29 0.18 -30.28
N GLN A 296 -1.46 0.47 -29.27
CA GLN A 296 -0.93 1.79 -28.90
C GLN A 296 -1.97 2.83 -28.47
N ARG A 297 -3.14 2.43 -28.09
CA ARG A 297 -4.22 3.37 -27.78
C ARG A 297 -3.91 4.22 -26.54
N ALA A 298 -3.54 3.61 -25.42
CA ALA A 298 -3.16 4.32 -24.19
C ALA A 298 -1.93 5.22 -24.42
N HIS A 299 -0.93 4.69 -25.14
CA HIS A 299 0.26 5.43 -25.54
C HIS A 299 -0.11 6.68 -26.37
N HIS A 300 -0.93 6.53 -27.41
CA HIS A 300 -1.34 7.67 -28.23
C HIS A 300 -2.11 8.73 -27.44
N GLN A 301 -3.04 8.32 -26.57
CA GLN A 301 -3.80 9.23 -25.71
C GLN A 301 -2.90 10.01 -24.75
N PHE A 302 -1.93 9.34 -24.14
CA PHE A 302 -0.98 9.99 -23.24
C PHE A 302 -0.19 11.09 -23.94
N TRP A 303 0.39 10.78 -25.11
CA TRP A 303 1.23 11.73 -25.86
C TRP A 303 0.45 12.78 -26.67
N LEU A 304 -0.87 12.76 -26.63
CA LEU A 304 -1.69 13.91 -27.03
C LEU A 304 -1.62 15.03 -26.00
N ILE A 305 -1.40 14.70 -24.72
CA ILE A 305 -1.41 15.64 -23.60
C ILE A 305 -0.01 16.20 -23.34
N TYR A 306 1.01 15.36 -23.43
CA TYR A 306 2.38 15.74 -23.09
C TYR A 306 3.21 16.01 -24.34
N GLN A 307 4.07 17.05 -24.25
CA GLN A 307 5.01 17.39 -25.33
C GLN A 307 6.22 16.47 -25.27
N ARG A 308 6.59 15.92 -26.42
CA ARG A 308 7.85 15.18 -26.62
C ARG A 308 8.47 15.53 -27.96
N PRO A 309 9.80 15.51 -28.13
CA PRO A 309 10.80 15.36 -27.07
C PRO A 309 10.82 16.59 -26.14
N PRO A 310 11.42 16.49 -24.94
CA PRO A 310 11.69 17.63 -24.08
C PRO A 310 12.62 18.62 -24.76
N GLU A 311 12.65 19.86 -24.29
CA GLU A 311 13.63 20.84 -24.76
C GLU A 311 15.06 20.37 -24.58
N ALA A 312 15.95 20.81 -25.49
CA ALA A 312 17.33 20.32 -25.56
C ALA A 312 18.10 20.47 -24.23
N GLU A 313 17.82 21.53 -23.46
CA GLU A 313 18.44 21.78 -22.16
C GLU A 313 18.10 20.75 -21.08
N TYR A 314 16.96 20.02 -21.21
CA TYR A 314 16.53 19.02 -20.22
C TYR A 314 16.93 17.59 -20.57
N ARG A 315 17.41 17.33 -21.79
CA ARG A 315 17.65 15.98 -22.29
C ARG A 315 18.70 15.22 -21.53
N ASP A 316 19.90 15.78 -21.44
CA ASP A 316 21.01 15.15 -20.71
C ASP A 316 20.66 14.99 -19.23
N TYR A 317 20.00 15.98 -18.65
CA TYR A 317 19.49 15.92 -17.28
C TYR A 317 18.56 14.71 -17.04
N ILE A 318 17.59 14.48 -17.91
CA ILE A 318 16.61 13.38 -17.77
C ILE A 318 17.31 12.03 -18.00
N ILE A 319 18.18 11.92 -18.99
CA ILE A 319 18.92 10.68 -19.31
C ILE A 319 19.87 10.31 -18.17
N GLU A 320 20.62 11.25 -17.65
CA GLU A 320 21.54 11.03 -16.52
C GLU A 320 20.82 10.62 -15.23
N ARG A 321 19.56 10.98 -15.10
CA ARG A 321 18.71 10.66 -13.95
C ARG A 321 17.78 9.48 -14.16
N ARG A 322 18.05 8.65 -15.18
CA ARG A 322 17.42 7.33 -15.31
C ARG A 322 17.41 6.56 -14.00
N ASP A 323 18.45 6.69 -13.18
CA ASP A 323 18.56 6.04 -11.88
C ASP A 323 17.62 6.62 -10.80
N LEU A 324 17.06 7.82 -10.97
CA LEU A 324 15.97 8.33 -10.14
C LEU A 324 14.63 7.64 -10.45
N LEU A 325 14.53 7.02 -11.63
CA LEU A 325 13.39 6.20 -12.05
C LEU A 325 13.64 4.71 -11.69
N VAL A 326 14.59 4.42 -10.77
CA VAL A 326 15.12 3.09 -10.41
C VAL A 326 14.04 2.10 -9.98
N PRO A 327 14.19 0.81 -10.34
CA PRO A 327 13.25 -0.25 -10.03
C PRO A 327 12.98 -0.44 -8.54
N PRO A 328 11.79 -0.98 -8.23
CA PRO A 328 11.35 -1.32 -6.87
C PRO A 328 12.38 -2.13 -6.07
N ASP A 329 13.09 -3.03 -6.72
CA ASP A 329 14.03 -3.98 -6.09
C ASP A 329 15.26 -3.33 -5.43
N LEU A 330 15.80 -2.27 -6.05
CA LEU A 330 16.93 -1.52 -5.49
C LEU A 330 16.46 -0.61 -4.35
N ARG A 331 15.25 -0.05 -4.46
CA ARG A 331 14.61 0.74 -3.39
C ARG A 331 14.20 -0.15 -2.24
N GLU A 332 13.65 -1.35 -2.49
CA GLU A 332 13.32 -2.34 -1.46
C GLU A 332 14.56 -2.74 -0.64
N ARG A 333 15.72 -2.87 -1.26
CA ARG A 333 16.98 -3.16 -0.56
C ARG A 333 17.41 -2.04 0.38
N LYS A 334 17.26 -0.78 -0.04
CA LYS A 334 17.55 0.41 0.77
C LYS A 334 16.41 0.74 1.74
N GLY A 335 15.21 0.14 1.57
CA GLY A 335 14.01 0.46 2.32
C GLY A 335 13.51 1.89 2.10
N SER A 336 13.91 2.50 0.99
CA SER A 336 13.58 3.89 0.66
C SER A 336 12.32 3.95 -0.18
N PHE A 337 11.23 4.48 0.39
CA PHE A 337 9.94 4.64 -0.28
C PHE A 337 9.56 6.12 -0.30
N PHE A 338 9.06 6.60 -1.43
CA PHE A 338 8.53 7.96 -1.50
C PHE A 338 7.18 8.04 -0.80
N THR A 339 7.01 9.06 0.04
CA THR A 339 5.73 9.33 0.68
C THR A 339 4.80 10.01 -0.35
N PRO A 340 3.62 9.44 -0.65
CA PRO A 340 2.62 10.09 -1.48
C PRO A 340 2.22 11.46 -0.95
N GLN A 341 1.96 12.41 -1.85
CA GLN A 341 1.69 13.79 -1.43
C GLN A 341 0.43 13.90 -0.55
N GLU A 342 -0.57 13.05 -0.75
CA GLU A 342 -1.75 12.99 0.11
C GLU A 342 -1.38 12.70 1.57
N TRP A 343 -0.45 11.77 1.81
CA TRP A 343 0.01 11.44 3.16
C TRP A 343 0.96 12.48 3.73
N VAL A 344 1.73 13.17 2.87
CA VAL A 344 2.50 14.36 3.29
C VAL A 344 1.55 15.44 3.79
N THR A 345 0.52 15.77 3.03
CA THR A 345 -0.49 16.79 3.40
C THR A 345 -1.20 16.40 4.70
N LEU A 346 -1.72 15.19 4.79
CA LEU A 346 -2.38 14.69 5.99
C LEU A 346 -1.47 14.73 7.21
N SER A 347 -0.19 14.33 7.08
CA SER A 347 0.76 14.35 8.18
C SER A 347 1.03 15.78 8.69
N GLN A 348 1.07 16.78 7.79
CA GLN A 348 1.20 18.18 8.16
C GLN A 348 -0.06 18.73 8.85
N GLU A 349 -1.25 18.24 8.51
CA GLU A 349 -2.48 18.53 9.27
C GLU A 349 -2.39 17.99 10.71
N TYR A 350 -1.86 16.78 10.88
CA TYR A 350 -1.66 16.21 12.21
C TYR A 350 -0.59 16.99 13.02
N LEU A 351 0.45 17.49 12.35
CA LEU A 351 1.40 18.42 13.00
C LEU A 351 0.71 19.70 13.45
N ALA A 352 -0.16 20.29 12.62
CA ALA A 352 -0.94 21.47 12.98
C ALA A 352 -1.94 21.17 14.11
N LYS A 353 -2.57 20.00 14.15
CA LYS A 353 -3.42 19.57 15.28
C LYS A 353 -2.61 19.42 16.56
N ALA A 354 -1.40 18.86 16.50
CA ALA A 354 -0.56 18.58 17.68
C ALA A 354 0.14 19.83 18.24
N PHE A 355 0.53 20.77 17.39
CA PHE A 355 1.40 21.90 17.76
C PHE A 355 0.76 23.27 17.58
N GLY A 356 -0.45 23.34 17.00
CA GLY A 356 -1.18 24.57 16.69
C GLY A 356 -1.02 25.02 15.25
N LYS A 357 -1.97 25.82 14.76
CA LYS A 357 -2.02 26.27 13.34
C LYS A 357 -0.75 26.99 12.87
N ASN A 358 -0.09 27.70 13.77
CA ASN A 358 1.13 28.47 13.46
C ASN A 358 2.43 27.68 13.75
N TRP A 359 2.37 26.36 13.83
CA TRP A 359 3.50 25.52 14.23
C TRP A 359 4.76 25.76 13.38
N GLN A 360 4.63 26.00 12.10
CA GLN A 360 5.76 26.20 11.21
C GLN A 360 6.63 27.42 11.60
N SER A 361 6.00 28.50 12.08
CA SER A 361 6.73 29.68 12.54
C SER A 361 7.33 29.56 13.94
N GLU A 362 6.87 28.58 14.73
CA GLU A 362 7.32 28.34 16.09
C GLU A 362 8.36 27.22 16.22
N TYR A 363 8.27 26.20 15.36
CA TYR A 363 9.11 25.02 15.43
C TYR A 363 10.20 25.01 14.36
N TYR A 364 11.26 24.30 14.63
CA TYR A 364 12.29 23.90 13.69
C TYR A 364 11.94 22.51 13.14
N VAL A 365 12.30 22.24 11.90
CA VAL A 365 12.05 20.95 11.24
C VAL A 365 13.37 20.40 10.70
N TRP A 366 13.66 19.15 11.01
CA TRP A 366 14.77 18.44 10.39
C TRP A 366 14.28 17.09 9.86
N ASP A 367 14.42 16.92 8.53
CA ASP A 367 14.28 15.63 7.89
C ASP A 367 15.68 15.02 7.72
N CYS A 368 16.00 14.03 8.55
CA CYS A 368 17.32 13.38 8.53
C CYS A 368 17.37 12.14 7.63
N ALA A 369 16.32 11.89 6.86
CA ALA A 369 16.19 10.84 5.85
C ALA A 369 15.45 11.39 4.60
N ALA A 370 15.76 12.61 4.21
CA ALA A 370 14.97 13.44 3.30
C ALA A 370 14.83 12.88 1.88
N GLY A 371 15.76 12.02 1.43
CA GLY A 371 15.81 11.63 0.02
C GLY A 371 15.86 12.87 -0.86
N THR A 372 14.92 13.02 -1.78
CA THR A 372 14.81 14.22 -2.64
C THR A 372 13.98 15.37 -2.04
N GLY A 373 13.64 15.31 -0.74
CA GLY A 373 12.93 16.37 -0.01
C GLY A 373 11.41 16.36 -0.16
N ASN A 374 10.81 15.26 -0.60
CA ASN A 374 9.37 15.18 -0.88
C ASN A 374 8.49 15.42 0.37
N LEU A 375 8.91 14.92 1.52
CA LEU A 375 8.18 15.07 2.79
C LEU A 375 8.07 16.53 3.24
N LEU A 376 9.02 17.38 2.81
CA LEU A 376 9.08 18.79 3.17
C LEU A 376 8.23 19.69 2.26
N ASN A 377 7.62 19.16 1.20
CA ASN A 377 6.74 19.92 0.32
C ASN A 377 5.57 20.51 1.11
N GLY A 378 5.25 21.78 0.86
CA GLY A 378 4.18 22.52 1.55
C GLY A 378 4.63 23.23 2.84
N LEU A 379 5.84 22.98 3.35
CA LEU A 379 6.40 23.79 4.42
C LEU A 379 6.90 25.14 3.87
N THR A 380 6.79 26.21 4.68
CA THR A 380 7.01 27.59 4.20
C THR A 380 8.16 28.31 4.90
N GLU A 381 8.51 27.93 6.12
CA GLU A 381 9.50 28.65 6.95
C GLU A 381 10.93 28.16 6.70
N LYS A 382 11.46 28.44 5.49
CA LYS A 382 12.75 27.91 4.99
C LYS A 382 13.94 28.08 5.93
N SER A 383 13.99 29.15 6.73
CA SER A 383 15.07 29.38 7.71
C SER A 383 15.04 28.40 8.89
N ARG A 384 13.97 27.64 9.03
CA ARG A 384 13.75 26.69 10.13
C ARG A 384 13.72 25.22 9.68
N ILE A 385 14.03 24.96 8.40
CA ILE A 385 13.95 23.63 7.80
C ILE A 385 15.36 23.17 7.42
N TRP A 386 15.73 21.94 7.81
CA TRP A 386 16.92 21.23 7.39
C TRP A 386 16.54 19.92 6.74
N ALA A 387 17.28 19.57 5.69
CA ALA A 387 17.14 18.31 4.96
C ALA A 387 18.51 17.64 4.84
N SER A 388 18.60 16.38 5.29
CA SER A 388 19.81 15.61 5.09
C SER A 388 19.48 14.19 4.61
N THR A 389 20.36 13.64 3.80
CA THR A 389 20.19 12.30 3.22
C THR A 389 21.55 11.61 3.09
N LEU A 390 21.51 10.28 3.04
CA LEU A 390 22.72 9.45 2.86
C LEU A 390 23.31 9.61 1.46
N ASP A 391 22.45 9.71 0.44
CA ASP A 391 22.89 9.70 -0.96
C ASP A 391 23.28 11.12 -1.43
N PRO A 392 24.54 11.34 -1.87
CA PRO A 392 24.97 12.65 -2.37
C PRO A 392 24.24 13.06 -3.65
N GLN A 393 23.64 12.13 -4.39
CA GLN A 393 22.85 12.43 -5.56
C GLN A 393 21.53 13.10 -5.18
N ASP A 394 20.85 12.63 -4.11
CA ASP A 394 19.64 13.25 -3.59
C ASP A 394 19.90 14.69 -3.13
N VAL A 395 21.06 14.92 -2.51
CA VAL A 395 21.49 16.29 -2.13
C VAL A 395 21.62 17.19 -3.35
N ARG A 396 22.27 16.71 -4.42
CA ARG A 396 22.38 17.48 -5.68
C ARG A 396 21.03 17.82 -6.28
N VAL A 397 20.11 16.85 -6.30
CA VAL A 397 18.73 17.06 -6.78
C VAL A 397 18.02 18.15 -5.97
N MET A 398 18.12 18.13 -4.64
CA MET A 398 17.54 19.19 -3.81
C MET A 398 18.16 20.56 -4.09
N HIS A 399 19.49 20.66 -4.22
CA HIS A 399 20.18 21.91 -4.57
C HIS A 399 19.77 22.45 -5.94
N GLU A 400 19.63 21.58 -6.95
CA GLU A 400 19.15 21.99 -8.28
C GLU A 400 17.70 22.47 -8.23
N ARG A 401 16.83 21.79 -7.46
CA ARG A 401 15.44 22.25 -7.26
C ARG A 401 15.40 23.63 -6.60
N ILE A 402 16.30 23.91 -5.65
CA ILE A 402 16.43 25.25 -5.03
C ILE A 402 16.89 26.28 -6.08
N ALA A 403 17.94 25.97 -6.82
CA ALA A 403 18.51 26.88 -7.85
C ALA A 403 17.50 27.21 -8.97
N ASN A 404 16.65 26.26 -9.33
CA ASN A 404 15.61 26.41 -10.35
C ASN A 404 14.31 27.04 -9.79
N GLY A 405 14.27 27.47 -8.53
CA GLY A 405 13.07 28.04 -7.90
C GLY A 405 11.93 27.07 -7.62
N ASN A 406 12.19 25.76 -7.64
CA ASN A 406 11.19 24.71 -7.43
C ASN A 406 11.17 24.15 -6.01
N ALA A 407 12.15 24.52 -5.18
CA ALA A 407 12.21 24.22 -3.76
C ALA A 407 12.56 25.50 -2.99
N THR A 408 11.71 26.50 -3.09
CA THR A 408 11.92 27.81 -2.46
C THR A 408 11.70 27.78 -0.95
N ASN A 409 11.18 26.66 -0.44
CA ASN A 409 11.02 26.37 0.99
C ASN A 409 12.30 25.82 1.67
N LEU A 410 13.38 25.63 0.92
CA LEU A 410 14.67 25.22 1.44
C LEU A 410 15.73 26.31 1.16
N VAL A 411 16.77 26.34 1.96
CA VAL A 411 17.98 27.13 1.70
C VAL A 411 19.15 26.19 1.45
N PRO A 412 20.08 26.52 0.53
CA PRO A 412 21.17 25.61 0.15
C PRO A 412 22.00 25.13 1.34
N GLU A 413 22.28 25.99 2.30
CA GLU A 413 23.13 25.72 3.48
C GLU A 413 22.45 24.75 4.47
N HIS A 414 21.14 24.53 4.32
CA HIS A 414 20.38 23.60 5.16
C HIS A 414 20.14 22.24 4.47
N VAL A 415 20.64 22.05 3.24
CA VAL A 415 20.58 20.78 2.50
C VAL A 415 21.99 20.19 2.39
N PHE A 416 22.21 19.02 2.98
CA PHE A 416 23.53 18.42 3.08
C PHE A 416 23.50 16.89 3.12
N GLN A 417 24.63 16.28 2.75
CA GLN A 417 24.84 14.84 2.93
C GLN A 417 25.15 14.54 4.39
N PHE A 418 24.50 13.53 4.95
CA PHE A 418 24.76 13.05 6.31
C PHE A 418 24.29 11.62 6.48
N ASP A 419 25.20 10.74 6.93
CA ASP A 419 24.84 9.38 7.33
C ASP A 419 24.33 9.39 8.77
N PHE A 420 23.01 9.52 8.91
CA PHE A 420 22.39 9.64 10.23
C PHE A 420 22.64 8.45 11.16
N LEU A 421 22.96 7.26 10.66
CA LEU A 421 23.20 6.08 11.50
C LEU A 421 24.67 5.86 11.85
N ASN A 422 25.62 6.54 11.18
CA ASN A 422 27.04 6.29 11.36
C ASN A 422 27.85 7.54 11.75
N GLU A 423 27.46 8.74 11.33
CA GLU A 423 28.24 9.93 11.53
C GLU A 423 27.91 10.70 12.81
N PRO A 424 28.91 11.30 13.51
CA PRO A 424 28.66 12.10 14.71
C PRO A 424 28.04 13.45 14.38
N PHE A 425 27.18 13.98 15.27
CA PHE A 425 26.50 15.26 15.09
C PHE A 425 27.45 16.48 15.02
N SER A 426 28.72 16.32 15.36
CA SER A 426 29.75 17.36 15.15
C SER A 426 29.98 17.70 13.67
N LYS A 427 29.57 16.81 12.72
CA LYS A 427 29.66 17.07 11.28
C LYS A 427 28.45 17.84 10.71
N LEU A 428 27.40 18.04 11.49
CA LEU A 428 26.23 18.80 11.05
C LEU A 428 26.55 20.27 10.80
N PRO A 429 25.81 20.98 9.95
CA PRO A 429 25.94 22.43 9.78
C PRO A 429 25.82 23.18 11.10
N GLU A 430 26.62 24.23 11.30
CA GLU A 430 26.63 25.02 12.52
C GLU A 430 25.24 25.57 12.88
N SER A 431 24.43 25.93 11.86
CA SER A 431 23.06 26.41 12.04
C SER A 431 22.19 25.38 12.76
N LEU A 432 22.29 24.09 12.40
CA LEU A 432 21.57 23.00 13.04
C LEU A 432 22.15 22.66 14.42
N GLN A 433 23.49 22.63 14.56
CA GLN A 433 24.15 22.41 15.84
C GLN A 433 23.70 23.43 16.92
N LYS A 434 23.50 24.70 16.54
CA LYS A 434 22.95 25.76 17.43
C LYS A 434 21.53 25.45 17.90
N VAL A 435 20.75 24.71 17.12
CA VAL A 435 19.41 24.25 17.53
C VAL A 435 19.51 23.05 18.46
N LEU A 436 20.38 22.07 18.13
CA LEU A 436 20.56 20.87 18.91
C LEU A 436 21.17 21.12 20.29
N ASN A 437 22.08 22.08 20.40
CA ASN A 437 22.79 22.40 21.65
C ASN A 437 22.04 23.39 22.57
N ASP A 438 20.95 24.01 22.11
CA ASP A 438 20.11 24.89 22.92
C ASP A 438 18.85 24.13 23.38
N PRO A 439 18.70 23.80 24.66
CA PRO A 439 17.56 23.03 25.18
C PRO A 439 16.19 23.66 24.86
N LYS A 440 16.10 24.99 24.78
CA LYS A 440 14.87 25.70 24.42
C LYS A 440 14.52 25.48 22.95
N LYS A 441 15.50 25.63 22.05
CA LYS A 441 15.33 25.38 20.62
C LYS A 441 15.10 23.89 20.33
N GLN A 442 15.87 23.02 20.98
CA GLN A 442 15.69 21.57 20.87
C GLN A 442 14.25 21.15 21.24
N SER A 443 13.66 21.79 22.28
CA SER A 443 12.27 21.52 22.65
C SER A 443 11.24 21.93 21.61
N LYS A 444 11.62 22.78 20.66
CA LYS A 444 10.83 23.21 19.51
C LYS A 444 11.29 22.55 18.20
N LEU A 445 12.17 21.55 18.27
CA LEU A 445 12.60 20.80 17.09
C LEU A 445 11.67 19.62 16.85
N VAL A 446 11.21 19.46 15.62
CA VAL A 446 10.46 18.30 15.10
C VAL A 446 11.37 17.56 14.13
N ILE A 447 11.72 16.33 14.44
CA ILE A 447 12.32 15.40 13.50
C ILE A 447 11.17 14.79 12.70
N TYR A 448 10.99 15.28 11.47
CA TYR A 448 9.88 14.92 10.60
C TYR A 448 10.42 14.06 9.45
N ILE A 449 10.20 12.75 9.52
CA ILE A 449 10.90 11.76 8.71
C ILE A 449 10.01 10.62 8.19
N ASN A 450 10.41 10.09 7.05
CA ASN A 450 10.00 8.77 6.56
C ASN A 450 11.26 7.90 6.38
N PRO A 451 11.80 7.29 7.46
CA PRO A 451 13.06 6.56 7.41
C PRO A 451 12.90 5.23 6.66
N PRO A 452 14.00 4.62 6.17
CA PRO A 452 13.94 3.33 5.48
C PRO A 452 13.40 2.21 6.37
N TYR A 453 12.53 1.33 5.81
CA TYR A 453 11.88 0.21 6.53
C TYR A 453 12.64 -1.12 6.44
N ALA A 454 13.90 -1.13 6.00
CA ALA A 454 14.68 -2.34 5.87
C ALA A 454 14.91 -3.03 7.22
N GLU A 455 14.74 -4.35 7.24
CA GLU A 455 15.00 -5.21 8.39
C GLU A 455 16.21 -6.10 8.11
N ALA A 456 17.16 -6.18 9.06
CA ALA A 456 18.23 -7.15 9.03
C ALA A 456 17.67 -8.56 9.28
N GLY A 457 17.68 -9.40 8.28
CA GLY A 457 17.20 -10.77 8.38
C GLY A 457 18.01 -11.77 7.57
N ASN A 458 17.96 -13.05 7.95
CA ASN A 458 18.58 -14.15 7.21
C ASN A 458 17.77 -14.53 5.95
N ALA A 459 16.63 -13.89 5.69
CA ALA A 459 15.84 -14.15 4.51
C ALA A 459 16.55 -13.58 3.27
N ARG A 460 16.65 -14.40 2.22
CA ARG A 460 17.04 -13.93 0.90
C ARG A 460 15.98 -12.93 0.41
N THR A 461 16.43 -11.90 -0.32
CA THR A 461 15.50 -11.05 -1.05
C THR A 461 14.60 -11.91 -1.95
N ARG A 462 13.40 -11.44 -2.27
CA ARG A 462 12.43 -12.14 -3.14
C ARG A 462 13.05 -12.52 -4.50
N THR A 463 14.03 -11.76 -4.96
CA THR A 463 14.83 -11.96 -6.17
C THR A 463 16.04 -12.90 -6.00
N GLY A 464 16.25 -13.48 -4.78
CA GLY A 464 17.35 -14.41 -4.53
C GLY A 464 18.75 -13.80 -4.37
N ALA A 465 18.88 -12.48 -4.48
CA ALA A 465 20.16 -11.79 -4.44
C ALA A 465 20.49 -11.26 -3.03
N ARG A 466 21.51 -11.84 -2.40
CA ARG A 466 22.21 -11.43 -1.16
C ARG A 466 21.40 -11.32 0.16
N ASN A 467 22.05 -11.69 1.26
CA ASN A 467 21.54 -11.59 2.64
C ASN A 467 21.29 -10.12 3.04
N LYS A 468 20.13 -9.85 3.63
CA LYS A 468 19.79 -8.56 4.26
C LYS A 468 20.55 -8.32 5.57
N ASN A 469 21.36 -9.27 6.05
CA ASN A 469 22.07 -9.20 7.34
C ASN A 469 23.05 -8.02 7.47
N GLU A 470 23.61 -7.54 6.36
CA GLU A 470 24.68 -6.53 6.40
C GLU A 470 24.16 -5.09 6.51
N VAL A 471 22.83 -4.84 6.28
CA VAL A 471 22.32 -3.47 6.12
C VAL A 471 22.07 -2.78 7.46
N ALA A 472 21.62 -3.49 8.49
CA ALA A 472 21.22 -2.88 9.77
C ALA A 472 22.12 -3.27 10.96
N THR A 473 22.98 -4.28 10.84
CA THR A 473 23.85 -4.74 11.94
C THR A 473 25.25 -4.17 11.91
N THR A 474 25.58 -3.36 10.91
CA THR A 474 26.90 -2.74 10.73
C THR A 474 26.95 -1.27 11.12
N THR A 475 25.80 -0.65 11.41
CA THR A 475 25.70 0.77 11.76
C THR A 475 26.38 1.07 13.11
N GLN A 476 26.81 2.33 13.30
CA GLN A 476 27.35 2.78 14.59
C GLN A 476 26.26 2.72 15.67
N VAL A 477 25.02 3.10 15.36
CA VAL A 477 23.87 3.01 16.27
C VAL A 477 23.62 1.57 16.75
N TRP A 478 23.80 0.58 15.85
CA TRP A 478 23.72 -0.83 16.28
C TRP A 478 24.83 -1.20 17.24
N LYS A 479 26.06 -0.77 17.00
CA LYS A 479 27.22 -1.05 17.88
C LYS A 479 27.04 -0.43 19.25
N ASP A 480 26.54 0.80 19.31
CA ASP A 480 26.38 1.56 20.55
C ASP A 480 25.21 1.08 21.40
N TYR A 481 24.09 0.69 20.79
CA TYR A 481 22.82 0.44 21.49
C TYR A 481 22.25 -0.97 21.29
N GLY A 482 22.79 -1.77 20.37
CA GLY A 482 22.21 -3.06 19.97
C GLY A 482 22.08 -4.08 21.09
N ALA A 483 23.06 -4.12 22.01
CA ALA A 483 23.04 -5.02 23.15
C ALA A 483 21.88 -4.75 24.12
N GLU A 484 21.52 -3.47 24.31
CA GLU A 484 20.47 -3.06 25.24
C GLU A 484 19.08 -3.27 24.69
N LEU A 485 18.90 -3.13 23.37
CA LEU A 485 17.58 -2.97 22.72
C LEU A 485 17.02 -4.26 22.13
N GLY A 486 17.80 -5.31 22.10
CA GLY A 486 17.36 -6.64 21.68
C GLY A 486 17.02 -6.71 20.18
N LEU A 487 15.98 -7.50 19.84
CA LEU A 487 15.64 -7.77 18.43
C LEU A 487 15.07 -6.56 17.68
N GLY A 488 14.42 -5.64 18.39
CA GLY A 488 13.74 -4.49 17.76
C GLY A 488 14.67 -3.57 16.98
N ILE A 489 15.95 -3.45 17.39
CA ILE A 489 16.93 -2.60 16.71
C ILE A 489 17.40 -3.14 15.35
N ARG A 490 17.01 -4.35 14.96
CA ARG A 490 17.25 -4.87 13.60
C ARG A 490 16.48 -4.11 12.52
N GLU A 491 15.44 -3.39 12.89
CA GLU A 491 14.70 -2.49 12.00
C GLU A 491 15.41 -1.13 11.92
N LEU A 492 15.68 -0.64 10.71
CA LEU A 492 16.38 0.65 10.55
C LEU A 492 15.62 1.81 11.17
N PHE A 493 14.29 1.88 10.98
CA PHE A 493 13.49 2.94 11.59
C PHE A 493 13.63 2.99 13.13
N ALA A 494 13.80 1.84 13.78
CA ALA A 494 14.01 1.79 15.22
C ALA A 494 15.38 2.33 15.64
N GLN A 495 16.40 2.20 14.78
CA GLN A 495 17.70 2.82 14.97
C GLN A 495 17.61 4.35 14.89
N PHE A 496 16.84 4.88 13.93
CA PHE A 496 16.54 6.32 13.88
C PHE A 496 15.87 6.78 15.18
N MET A 497 14.79 6.11 15.59
CA MET A 497 14.05 6.47 16.81
C MET A 497 14.93 6.50 18.05
N ILE A 498 15.74 5.47 18.25
CA ILE A 498 16.56 5.38 19.48
C ILE A 498 17.70 6.36 19.48
N ARG A 499 18.33 6.59 18.33
CA ARG A 499 19.37 7.62 18.21
C ARG A 499 18.81 9.00 18.54
N ILE A 500 17.67 9.36 17.96
CA ILE A 500 16.99 10.63 18.27
C ILE A 500 16.68 10.72 19.76
N LYS A 501 16.11 9.67 20.37
CA LYS A 501 15.79 9.65 21.81
C LYS A 501 17.02 9.82 22.69
N LYS A 502 18.14 9.22 22.35
CA LYS A 502 19.38 9.25 23.15
C LYS A 502 20.15 10.57 22.98
N GLU A 503 20.24 11.07 21.74
CA GLU A 503 21.10 12.20 21.41
C GLU A 503 20.37 13.54 21.31
N ILE A 504 19.01 13.53 21.10
CA ILE A 504 18.17 14.74 21.00
C ILE A 504 16.92 14.60 21.91
N PRO A 505 17.10 14.37 23.22
CA PRO A 505 16.01 13.91 24.10
C PRO A 505 14.87 14.91 24.34
N ALA A 506 15.04 16.19 24.01
CA ALA A 506 14.01 17.21 24.21
C ALA A 506 13.13 17.45 22.96
N CYS A 507 13.49 16.89 21.81
CA CYS A 507 12.77 17.11 20.56
C CYS A 507 11.44 16.32 20.46
N LYS A 508 10.78 16.47 19.35
CA LYS A 508 9.62 15.70 18.92
C LYS A 508 9.96 14.85 17.69
N ILE A 509 9.37 13.69 17.59
CA ILE A 509 9.44 12.86 16.38
C ILE A 509 8.08 12.86 15.74
N ALA A 510 8.03 13.10 14.44
CA ALA A 510 6.87 12.92 13.58
C ALA A 510 7.30 12.00 12.42
N MET A 511 6.84 10.74 12.42
CA MET A 511 7.49 9.73 11.62
C MET A 511 6.50 8.76 11.01
N PHE A 512 6.74 8.42 9.74
CA PHE A 512 6.15 7.24 9.10
C PHE A 512 6.95 5.99 9.46
N SER A 513 6.26 4.91 9.84
CA SER A 513 6.87 3.61 10.11
C SER A 513 5.82 2.52 10.23
N THR A 514 6.24 1.27 10.33
CA THR A 514 5.33 0.21 10.77
C THR A 514 5.03 0.36 12.27
N ALA A 515 3.81 0.04 12.72
CA ALA A 515 3.43 0.10 14.12
C ALA A 515 4.00 -1.07 14.99
N LYS A 516 4.89 -1.90 14.44
CA LYS A 516 5.50 -3.07 15.12
C LYS A 516 6.12 -2.72 16.47
N TYR A 517 6.77 -1.55 16.60
CA TYR A 517 7.45 -1.16 17.84
C TYR A 517 6.49 -0.93 19.02
N ILE A 518 5.21 -0.65 18.74
CA ILE A 518 4.19 -0.44 19.79
C ILE A 518 3.74 -1.78 20.38
N GLN A 519 3.44 -2.79 19.54
CA GLN A 519 2.81 -4.05 19.98
C GLN A 519 3.70 -5.29 19.85
N GLY A 520 4.72 -5.26 19.00
CA GLY A 520 5.55 -6.42 18.72
C GLY A 520 6.37 -6.89 19.94
N ALA A 521 6.38 -8.19 20.19
CA ALA A 521 7.13 -8.79 21.31
C ALA A 521 8.64 -8.57 21.18
N GLY A 522 9.18 -8.58 19.94
CA GLY A 522 10.60 -8.30 19.70
C GLY A 522 11.05 -6.89 20.09
N PHE A 523 10.10 -5.98 20.32
CA PHE A 523 10.36 -4.59 20.71
C PHE A 523 10.20 -4.30 22.21
N GLU A 524 10.06 -5.31 23.06
CA GLU A 524 9.89 -5.11 24.50
C GLU A 524 11.06 -4.32 25.11
N LYS A 525 12.29 -4.73 24.84
CA LYS A 525 13.50 -4.02 25.30
C LYS A 525 13.61 -2.62 24.69
N PHE A 526 13.26 -2.46 23.41
CA PHE A 526 13.19 -1.15 22.77
C PHE A 526 12.22 -0.21 23.49
N ARG A 527 10.98 -0.67 23.79
CA ARG A 527 9.97 0.13 24.51
C ARG A 527 10.40 0.52 25.92
N ALA A 528 11.22 -0.28 26.58
CA ALA A 528 11.77 0.05 27.89
C ALA A 528 12.71 1.28 27.83
N HIS A 529 13.33 1.56 26.68
CA HIS A 529 14.25 2.68 26.48
C HIS A 529 13.60 3.84 25.71
N PHE A 530 12.67 3.57 24.80
CA PHE A 530 11.95 4.60 24.05
C PHE A 530 10.73 5.09 24.83
N LEU A 531 10.98 5.86 25.87
CA LEU A 531 9.95 6.50 26.70
C LEU A 531 9.54 7.83 26.06
N ALA A 532 8.28 7.95 25.66
CA ALA A 532 7.76 9.11 24.94
C ALA A 532 6.23 9.21 25.09
N LYS A 533 5.69 10.43 24.94
CA LYS A 533 4.26 10.66 24.92
C LYS A 533 3.76 10.64 23.47
N PHE A 534 2.75 9.82 23.19
CA PHE A 534 2.02 9.84 21.92
C PHE A 534 1.11 11.05 21.85
N ASN A 535 1.23 11.86 20.79
CA ASN A 535 0.45 13.08 20.58
C ASN A 535 -0.55 12.98 19.42
N GLY A 536 -0.73 11.80 18.86
CA GLY A 536 -1.65 11.53 17.76
C GLY A 536 -0.96 10.94 16.53
N GLY A 537 -1.76 10.47 15.60
CA GLY A 537 -1.29 9.87 14.37
C GLY A 537 -2.40 9.15 13.61
N PHE A 538 -2.05 8.63 12.45
CA PHE A 538 -2.97 7.87 11.59
C PHE A 538 -2.28 6.65 10.99
N VAL A 539 -3.08 5.73 10.47
CA VAL A 539 -2.60 4.56 9.72
C VAL A 539 -3.23 4.51 8.35
N VAL A 540 -2.45 4.05 7.39
CA VAL A 540 -2.81 3.90 5.98
C VAL A 540 -2.29 2.57 5.43
N PRO A 541 -2.90 2.02 4.36
CA PRO A 541 -2.40 0.80 3.73
C PRO A 541 -1.01 1.00 3.11
N ALA A 542 -0.13 0.03 3.30
CA ALA A 542 1.23 0.09 2.72
C ALA A 542 1.23 0.14 1.19
N TYR A 543 0.26 -0.49 0.53
CA TYR A 543 0.13 -0.47 -0.93
C TYR A 543 -0.21 0.91 -1.53
N THR A 544 -0.52 1.91 -0.70
CA THR A 544 -0.69 3.31 -1.12
C THR A 544 0.65 4.05 -1.28
N PHE A 545 1.74 3.47 -0.76
CA PHE A 545 3.09 3.98 -0.98
C PHE A 545 3.66 3.36 -2.26
N ASP A 546 4.41 4.16 -3.01
CA ASP A 546 5.03 3.71 -4.25
C ASP A 546 5.85 2.44 -4.07
N ASN A 547 5.55 1.42 -4.89
CA ASN A 547 6.28 0.15 -4.97
C ASN A 547 6.28 -0.70 -3.67
N VAL A 548 5.30 -0.54 -2.81
CA VAL A 548 5.11 -1.40 -1.65
C VAL A 548 4.06 -2.47 -1.94
N ASP A 549 4.49 -3.66 -2.33
CA ASP A 549 3.61 -4.84 -2.52
C ASP A 549 3.10 -5.43 -1.19
N GLY A 550 2.99 -4.62 -0.15
CA GLY A 550 2.66 -5.08 1.19
C GLY A 550 1.22 -4.77 1.60
N ASN A 551 0.51 -5.77 2.13
CA ASN A 551 -0.83 -5.61 2.69
C ASN A 551 -0.74 -5.49 4.23
N PHE A 552 -0.11 -4.40 4.72
CA PHE A 552 0.09 -4.11 6.13
C PHE A 552 -0.07 -2.61 6.42
N PRO A 553 -0.30 -2.20 7.70
CA PRO A 553 -0.45 -0.80 8.05
C PRO A 553 0.89 -0.07 8.13
N ILE A 554 0.97 1.11 7.51
CA ILE A 554 1.97 2.13 7.79
C ILE A 554 1.34 3.18 8.69
N ALA A 555 2.02 3.53 9.77
CA ALA A 555 1.59 4.51 10.75
C ALA A 555 2.40 5.80 10.61
N PHE A 556 1.72 6.94 10.59
CA PHE A 556 2.31 8.23 10.94
C PHE A 556 2.06 8.49 12.42
N ALA A 557 3.11 8.74 13.20
CA ALA A 557 3.00 8.93 14.64
C ALA A 557 3.80 10.13 15.12
N ILE A 558 3.20 10.92 16.01
CA ILE A 558 3.83 12.10 16.63
C ILE A 558 4.16 11.78 18.10
N TRP A 559 5.43 11.93 18.46
CA TRP A 559 5.96 11.66 19.79
C TRP A 559 6.63 12.87 20.42
N ASP A 560 6.34 13.16 21.69
CA ASP A 560 7.11 14.11 22.51
C ASP A 560 8.12 13.34 23.37
N LEU A 561 9.40 13.49 23.07
CA LEU A 561 10.48 12.76 23.74
C LEU A 561 10.85 13.29 25.12
N ARG A 562 10.37 14.48 25.51
CA ARG A 562 10.56 15.01 26.87
C ARG A 562 9.81 14.17 27.91
N SER A 563 8.79 13.47 27.48
CA SER A 563 8.07 12.53 28.36
C SER A 563 8.90 11.27 28.61
N THR A 564 8.84 10.79 29.85
CA THR A 564 9.40 9.52 30.27
C THR A 564 8.34 8.44 30.46
N ALA A 565 7.12 8.68 29.95
CA ALA A 565 6.03 7.72 30.05
C ALA A 565 6.28 6.51 29.13
N PRO A 566 6.05 5.28 29.62
CA PRO A 566 6.13 4.11 28.78
C PRO A 566 4.96 4.07 27.76
N ILE A 567 5.24 3.58 26.57
CA ILE A 567 4.22 3.32 25.56
C ILE A 567 3.33 2.18 26.06
N ARG A 568 2.03 2.44 26.24
CA ARG A 568 1.05 1.43 26.65
C ARG A 568 -0.03 1.20 25.59
N LYS A 569 -0.65 2.28 25.14
CA LYS A 569 -1.77 2.26 24.20
C LYS A 569 -1.72 3.51 23.33
N CYS A 570 -1.86 3.35 22.02
CA CYS A 570 -1.91 4.43 21.04
C CYS A 570 -3.15 4.22 20.16
N VAL A 571 -4.00 5.22 20.03
CA VAL A 571 -5.17 5.21 19.16
C VAL A 571 -4.83 6.03 17.92
N PHE A 572 -4.96 5.42 16.76
CA PHE A 572 -4.70 6.00 15.45
C PHE A 572 -5.98 6.13 14.66
N ASP A 573 -6.13 7.22 13.92
CA ASP A 573 -7.17 7.35 12.91
C ASP A 573 -6.82 6.48 11.70
N VAL A 574 -7.84 5.95 10.99
CA VAL A 574 -7.64 5.04 9.85
C VAL A 574 -8.08 5.71 8.57
N TYR A 575 -7.22 5.71 7.54
CA TYR A 575 -7.49 6.30 6.22
C TYR A 575 -7.15 5.32 5.09
N GLY A 576 -7.66 5.60 3.90
CA GLY A 576 -7.22 4.95 2.65
C GLY A 576 -8.00 3.71 2.24
N ALA A 577 -9.13 3.38 2.87
CA ALA A 577 -10.04 2.33 2.41
C ALA A 577 -11.49 2.62 2.84
N GLU A 578 -12.44 2.17 2.03
CA GLU A 578 -13.86 2.18 2.40
C GLU A 578 -14.16 1.02 3.37
N ASN A 579 -15.19 1.18 4.21
CA ASN A 579 -15.69 0.17 5.15
C ASN A 579 -14.67 -0.35 6.19
N VAL A 580 -13.70 0.47 6.60
CA VAL A 580 -12.78 0.17 7.70
C VAL A 580 -13.18 0.94 8.97
N PRO A 581 -12.80 0.45 10.17
CA PRO A 581 -12.98 1.19 11.41
C PRO A 581 -12.32 2.58 11.34
N GLN A 582 -12.97 3.60 11.89
CA GLN A 582 -12.41 4.97 11.94
C GLN A 582 -11.13 5.06 12.78
N HIS A 583 -10.98 4.17 13.76
CA HIS A 583 -9.84 4.15 14.67
C HIS A 583 -9.26 2.74 14.81
N LYS A 584 -7.93 2.68 14.95
CA LYS A 584 -7.19 1.46 15.30
C LYS A 584 -6.37 1.69 16.56
N THR A 585 -6.49 0.78 17.52
CA THR A 585 -5.67 0.79 18.71
C THR A 585 -4.46 -0.15 18.56
N PHE A 586 -3.27 0.36 18.82
CA PHE A 586 -2.07 -0.44 19.03
C PHE A 586 -1.61 -0.30 20.48
N GLY A 587 -1.19 -1.40 21.11
CA GLY A 587 -0.76 -1.37 22.50
C GLY A 587 0.11 -2.55 22.89
N VAL A 588 0.72 -2.43 24.07
CA VAL A 588 1.47 -3.52 24.68
C VAL A 588 0.51 -4.67 24.97
N LEU A 589 0.93 -5.87 24.63
CA LEU A 589 0.09 -7.06 24.78
C LEU A 589 -0.25 -7.29 26.26
N PRO A 590 -1.53 -7.42 26.61
CA PRO A 590 -1.95 -7.54 28.01
C PRO A 590 -1.68 -8.94 28.59
N ARG A 591 -1.37 -9.92 27.75
CA ARG A 591 -1.12 -11.32 28.09
C ARG A 591 -0.04 -11.89 27.20
N GLU A 592 0.41 -13.10 27.52
CA GLU A 592 1.33 -13.86 26.68
C GLU A 592 0.75 -14.18 25.31
N ARG A 593 1.62 -14.50 24.39
CA ARG A 593 1.25 -14.87 23.02
C ARG A 593 0.58 -16.25 22.98
N ILE A 594 -0.29 -16.46 22.02
CA ILE A 594 -0.94 -17.74 21.77
C ILE A 594 0.09 -18.88 21.53
N THR A 595 1.26 -18.53 20.97
CA THR A 595 2.36 -19.47 20.72
C THR A 595 3.00 -19.97 22.01
N ASP A 596 3.05 -19.16 23.05
CA ASP A 596 3.57 -19.55 24.36
C ASP A 596 2.52 -20.39 25.12
N TRP A 597 1.24 -20.03 24.99
CA TRP A 597 0.14 -20.80 25.53
C TRP A 597 0.07 -22.23 24.97
N ILE A 598 0.11 -22.37 23.62
CA ILE A 598 0.00 -23.68 22.99
C ILE A 598 1.22 -24.58 23.28
N THR A 599 2.39 -23.97 23.55
CA THR A 599 3.58 -24.74 23.96
C THR A 599 3.34 -25.51 25.28
N ARG A 600 2.56 -24.95 26.20
CA ARG A 600 2.18 -25.65 27.45
C ARG A 600 1.10 -26.72 27.23
N CYS A 601 0.30 -26.60 26.21
CA CYS A 601 -0.65 -27.61 25.78
C CYS A 601 0.01 -28.75 24.97
N ASN A 602 1.31 -28.61 24.68
CA ASN A 602 2.09 -29.65 24.03
C ASN A 602 2.58 -30.68 25.04
N LEU A 603 1.76 -31.70 25.27
CA LEU A 603 2.07 -32.72 26.26
C LEU A 603 3.19 -33.66 25.77
N PRO A 604 4.18 -33.96 26.60
CA PRO A 604 5.25 -34.86 26.21
C PRO A 604 4.79 -36.31 26.15
N SER A 605 5.12 -36.99 25.04
CA SER A 605 5.40 -38.43 24.91
C SER A 605 4.37 -39.42 25.39
N GLU A 606 3.13 -39.24 25.13
CA GLU A 606 2.24 -40.36 25.19
C GLU A 606 1.55 -40.60 23.86
N VAL A 607 1.78 -41.82 23.34
CA VAL A 607 0.82 -42.54 22.55
C VAL A 607 0.62 -41.94 21.16
N SER A 608 -0.10 -42.52 20.30
CA SER A 608 -0.45 -42.24 18.94
C SER A 608 -0.55 -40.75 18.56
N VAL A 609 0.50 -40.19 17.95
CA VAL A 609 0.44 -38.90 17.32
C VAL A 609 -0.45 -39.02 16.07
N ILE A 610 -1.54 -38.24 16.04
CA ILE A 610 -2.52 -38.25 14.95
C ILE A 610 -2.26 -37.17 13.90
N GLY A 611 -1.32 -36.26 14.16
CA GLY A 611 -0.94 -35.18 13.25
C GLY A 611 -0.02 -34.19 13.91
N TYR A 612 0.38 -33.20 13.16
CA TYR A 612 1.25 -32.12 13.64
C TYR A 612 0.70 -30.77 13.18
N THR A 613 0.79 -29.75 14.03
CA THR A 613 0.59 -28.35 13.62
C THR A 613 1.88 -27.55 13.78
N GLY A 614 2.04 -26.49 13.00
CA GLY A 614 3.21 -25.60 13.05
C GLY A 614 2.99 -24.38 13.93
N ASN A 615 4.08 -23.84 14.46
CA ASN A 615 4.10 -22.55 15.13
C ASN A 615 5.01 -21.60 14.35
N HIS A 616 4.42 -20.61 13.72
CA HIS A 616 5.12 -19.66 12.83
C HIS A 616 5.14 -18.21 13.34
N GLY A 617 4.70 -17.93 14.51
CA GLY A 617 4.52 -16.59 15.04
C GLY A 617 3.05 -16.28 15.26
N PRO A 618 2.74 -15.36 16.17
CA PRO A 618 1.39 -15.18 16.67
C PRO A 618 0.55 -14.14 15.92
N ASP A 619 0.99 -13.63 14.77
CA ASP A 619 0.28 -12.63 13.98
C ASP A 619 -0.44 -13.21 12.76
N PHE A 620 -1.33 -12.44 12.16
CA PHE A 620 -2.08 -12.84 10.96
C PHE A 620 -1.17 -13.16 9.78
N GLN A 621 -0.05 -12.44 9.58
CA GLN A 621 0.89 -12.69 8.50
C GLN A 621 1.40 -14.14 8.51
N ASN A 622 1.59 -14.72 9.70
CA ASN A 622 2.07 -16.09 9.87
C ASN A 622 0.98 -17.15 9.76
N ASN A 623 -0.31 -16.78 9.77
CA ASN A 623 -1.42 -17.74 9.66
C ASN A 623 -1.45 -18.46 8.30
N ARG A 624 -0.94 -17.83 7.23
CA ARG A 624 -0.85 -18.50 5.93
C ARG A 624 -0.02 -19.76 5.93
N MET A 625 0.93 -19.88 6.88
CA MET A 625 1.82 -21.03 7.04
C MET A 625 1.25 -22.07 8.02
N LEU A 626 0.18 -21.75 8.75
CA LEU A 626 -0.45 -22.64 9.70
C LEU A 626 -1.22 -23.73 8.96
N GLN A 627 -0.94 -24.98 9.32
CA GLN A 627 -1.57 -26.16 8.74
C GLN A 627 -1.51 -27.34 9.72
N ILE A 628 -2.39 -28.33 9.50
CA ILE A 628 -2.33 -29.65 10.13
C ILE A 628 -1.80 -30.63 9.08
N SER A 629 -0.89 -31.54 9.44
CA SER A 629 -0.30 -32.50 8.50
C SER A 629 0.22 -33.77 9.19
N ASN A 630 0.38 -34.89 8.45
CA ASN A 630 0.95 -36.14 8.96
C ASN A 630 2.42 -36.00 9.35
N LYS A 631 3.14 -35.15 8.65
CA LYS A 631 4.58 -34.99 8.81
C LYS A 631 4.89 -33.54 9.20
N VAL A 632 5.92 -33.46 9.97
CA VAL A 632 6.53 -32.21 10.25
C VAL A 632 7.07 -31.60 8.95
N VAL A 633 6.42 -30.57 8.42
CA VAL A 633 6.91 -29.85 7.24
C VAL A 633 8.19 -29.11 7.61
N THR A 634 9.33 -29.63 7.13
CA THR A 634 10.66 -29.08 7.40
C THR A 634 11.14 -28.10 6.34
N HIS A 635 10.49 -28.04 5.18
CA HIS A 635 10.93 -27.25 4.05
C HIS A 635 9.77 -26.50 3.41
N ILE A 636 9.91 -25.15 3.38
CA ILE A 636 9.15 -24.28 2.49
C ILE A 636 10.18 -23.51 1.70
N HIS A 637 10.16 -23.65 0.37
CA HIS A 637 11.07 -22.99 -0.56
C HIS A 637 12.58 -23.20 -0.28
N GLY A 638 12.99 -24.44 0.03
CA GLY A 638 14.41 -24.79 0.16
C GLY A 638 15.11 -24.27 1.44
N THR A 639 14.42 -23.57 2.32
CA THR A 639 14.96 -23.15 3.62
C THR A 639 14.48 -24.08 4.72
N ARG A 640 15.38 -24.50 5.62
CA ARG A 640 14.99 -25.21 6.85
C ARG A 640 14.11 -24.30 7.68
N SER A 641 12.83 -24.67 7.87
CA SER A 641 11.95 -23.97 8.80
C SER A 641 12.37 -24.33 10.24
N ASN A 642 12.77 -23.33 11.01
CA ASN A 642 12.99 -23.47 12.46
C ASN A 642 11.65 -23.42 13.24
N ALA A 643 10.50 -23.59 12.58
CA ALA A 643 9.21 -23.56 13.23
C ALA A 643 9.09 -24.71 14.22
N THR A 644 8.71 -24.38 15.44
CA THR A 644 8.38 -25.38 16.45
C THR A 644 7.15 -26.17 16.00
N LYS A 645 7.18 -27.45 16.21
CA LYS A 645 6.17 -28.42 15.77
C LYS A 645 5.49 -28.97 16.99
N TYR A 646 4.17 -28.98 16.94
CA TYR A 646 3.36 -29.51 18.02
C TYR A 646 2.69 -30.82 17.55
N PRO A 647 3.02 -31.96 18.20
CA PRO A 647 2.28 -33.19 17.96
C PRO A 647 0.85 -33.05 18.49
N ILE A 648 -0.08 -33.56 17.73
CA ILE A 648 -1.50 -33.65 18.10
C ILE A 648 -1.77 -35.08 18.54
N SER A 649 -2.41 -35.24 19.69
CA SER A 649 -2.84 -36.53 20.26
C SER A 649 -4.24 -36.36 20.87
N ALA A 650 -4.87 -37.45 21.34
CA ALA A 650 -6.19 -37.39 21.96
C ALA A 650 -6.26 -36.37 23.12
N SER A 651 -5.20 -36.30 23.94
CA SER A 651 -5.19 -35.45 25.14
C SER A 651 -5.13 -33.94 24.85
N ASN A 652 -4.57 -33.52 23.71
CA ASN A 652 -4.46 -32.12 23.35
C ASN A 652 -5.20 -31.72 22.06
N LEU A 653 -6.03 -32.61 21.49
CA LEU A 653 -6.75 -32.34 20.25
C LEU A 653 -7.61 -31.10 20.34
N ILE A 654 -8.37 -30.91 21.41
CA ILE A 654 -9.24 -29.74 21.61
C ILE A 654 -8.44 -28.43 21.68
N PRO A 655 -7.45 -28.23 22.56
CA PRO A 655 -6.67 -27.00 22.56
C PRO A 655 -5.91 -26.76 21.25
N MET A 656 -5.47 -27.79 20.53
CA MET A 656 -4.84 -27.65 19.22
C MET A 656 -5.86 -27.22 18.16
N ALA A 657 -7.09 -27.75 18.21
CA ALA A 657 -8.18 -27.30 17.33
C ALA A 657 -8.57 -25.84 17.60
N VAL A 658 -8.67 -25.45 18.87
CA VAL A 658 -8.91 -24.04 19.26
C VAL A 658 -7.79 -23.14 18.74
N TYR A 659 -6.51 -23.49 18.98
CA TYR A 659 -5.35 -22.75 18.47
C TYR A 659 -5.41 -22.57 16.95
N PHE A 660 -5.79 -23.62 16.23
CA PHE A 660 -5.87 -23.62 14.78
C PHE A 660 -7.05 -22.78 14.28
N ALA A 661 -8.24 -23.00 14.84
CA ALA A 661 -9.47 -22.36 14.40
C ALA A 661 -9.49 -20.84 14.65
N VAL A 662 -9.14 -20.39 15.87
CA VAL A 662 -9.15 -18.95 16.21
C VAL A 662 -8.20 -18.10 15.35
N ARG A 663 -7.16 -18.73 14.82
CA ARG A 663 -6.19 -18.07 13.93
C ARG A 663 -6.64 -18.02 12.48
N LEU A 664 -7.51 -18.93 12.04
CA LEU A 664 -7.90 -19.10 10.65
C LEU A 664 -9.36 -18.71 10.35
N CYS A 665 -10.20 -18.58 11.39
CA CYS A 665 -11.61 -18.22 11.22
C CYS A 665 -11.83 -16.74 10.81
N MET A 666 -10.82 -15.90 10.94
CA MET A 666 -10.92 -14.48 10.64
C MET A 666 -10.15 -14.12 9.38
N GLU A 667 -10.70 -13.18 8.62
CA GLU A 667 -10.05 -12.67 7.43
C GLU A 667 -8.84 -11.80 7.77
N GLN A 668 -7.74 -12.01 7.06
CA GLN A 668 -6.56 -11.16 7.11
C GLN A 668 -6.77 -9.93 6.23
N THR A 669 -6.73 -8.76 6.83
CA THR A 669 -6.79 -7.46 6.14
C THR A 669 -5.45 -6.72 6.29
N TRP A 670 -5.27 -5.64 5.54
CA TRP A 670 -4.10 -4.78 5.71
C TRP A 670 -4.02 -4.18 7.13
N LEU A 671 -5.16 -3.94 7.76
CA LEU A 671 -5.24 -3.27 9.07
C LEU A 671 -4.91 -4.20 10.24
N ASN A 672 -5.22 -5.52 10.11
CA ASN A 672 -4.99 -6.51 11.17
C ASN A 672 -3.77 -7.40 10.92
N ASP A 673 -3.04 -7.24 9.82
CA ASP A 673 -1.92 -8.09 9.41
C ASP A 673 -0.89 -8.35 10.51
N ARG A 674 -0.65 -7.36 11.37
CA ARG A 674 0.32 -7.41 12.47
C ARG A 674 -0.31 -7.62 13.85
N ASP A 675 -1.62 -7.81 13.94
CA ASP A 675 -2.28 -8.09 15.21
C ASP A 675 -1.83 -9.45 15.74
N GLN A 676 -1.60 -9.48 17.05
CA GLN A 676 -1.03 -10.63 17.72
C GLN A 676 -2.13 -11.43 18.42
N PHE A 677 -2.20 -12.73 18.14
CA PHE A 677 -3.03 -13.64 18.91
C PHE A 677 -2.40 -13.91 20.27
N LEU A 678 -3.23 -13.86 21.31
CA LEU A 678 -2.87 -13.98 22.71
C LEU A 678 -3.36 -15.29 23.33
N SER A 679 -2.80 -15.65 24.49
CA SER A 679 -3.37 -16.70 25.31
C SER A 679 -4.81 -16.37 25.70
N PRO A 680 -5.73 -17.34 25.70
CA PRO A 680 -7.12 -17.08 26.07
C PRO A 680 -7.29 -16.80 27.56
N LYS A 681 -8.40 -16.15 27.90
CA LYS A 681 -8.95 -16.10 29.26
C LYS A 681 -9.43 -17.53 29.62
N CYS A 682 -9.57 -17.85 30.90
CA CYS A 682 -9.91 -19.22 31.35
C CYS A 682 -11.31 -19.71 30.94
N ASP A 683 -12.23 -18.79 30.59
CA ASP A 683 -13.65 -19.10 30.35
C ASP A 683 -13.92 -20.02 29.16
N TRP A 684 -13.08 -19.98 28.13
CA TRP A 684 -13.19 -20.85 26.96
C TRP A 684 -13.23 -22.36 27.30
N LYS A 685 -12.61 -22.77 28.43
CA LYS A 685 -12.58 -24.17 28.88
C LYS A 685 -13.95 -24.71 29.29
N ARG A 686 -14.89 -23.83 29.60
CA ARG A 686 -16.25 -24.19 30.00
C ARG A 686 -17.23 -24.15 28.83
N ASP A 687 -16.86 -23.50 27.76
CA ASP A 687 -17.66 -23.39 26.54
C ASP A 687 -17.39 -24.57 25.61
N LEU A 688 -18.12 -25.68 25.87
CA LEU A 688 -17.98 -26.90 25.08
C LEU A 688 -18.43 -26.70 23.65
N GLU A 689 -19.43 -25.85 23.40
CA GLU A 689 -19.88 -25.53 22.04
C GLU A 689 -18.78 -24.85 21.23
N PHE A 690 -18.14 -23.81 21.78
CA PHE A 690 -16.99 -23.18 21.14
C PHE A 690 -15.86 -24.18 20.85
N GLN A 691 -15.52 -25.06 21.79
CA GLN A 691 -14.49 -26.09 21.60
C GLN A 691 -14.85 -27.02 20.44
N ASN A 692 -16.10 -27.49 20.38
CA ASN A 692 -16.60 -28.40 19.37
C ASN A 692 -16.68 -27.72 17.99
N ASN A 693 -17.07 -26.46 17.94
CA ASN A 693 -17.03 -25.64 16.74
C ASN A 693 -15.59 -25.49 16.19
N CYS A 694 -14.62 -25.28 17.08
CA CYS A 694 -13.21 -25.24 16.71
C CYS A 694 -12.69 -26.60 16.19
N LEU A 695 -13.12 -27.71 16.80
CA LEU A 695 -12.78 -29.04 16.31
C LEU A 695 -13.37 -29.27 14.91
N THR A 696 -14.64 -28.95 14.70
CA THR A 696 -15.31 -29.05 13.41
C THR A 696 -14.58 -28.22 12.35
N PHE A 697 -14.22 -26.98 12.67
CA PHE A 697 -13.45 -26.12 11.77
C PHE A 697 -12.09 -26.76 11.40
N ALA A 698 -11.39 -27.37 12.35
CA ALA A 698 -10.11 -28.02 12.10
C ALA A 698 -10.25 -29.27 11.20
N LEU A 699 -11.34 -30.03 11.32
CA LEU A 699 -11.62 -31.20 10.51
C LEU A 699 -11.82 -30.86 9.03
N PHE A 700 -12.61 -29.83 8.74
CA PHE A 700 -13.02 -29.46 7.38
C PHE A 700 -12.26 -28.29 6.79
N SER A 701 -11.23 -27.78 7.49
CA SER A 701 -10.41 -26.67 6.99
C SER A 701 -9.59 -27.07 5.76
N PRO A 702 -9.52 -26.24 4.72
CA PRO A 702 -8.61 -26.45 3.58
C PRO A 702 -7.12 -26.43 3.97
N LYS A 703 -6.79 -26.03 5.20
CA LYS A 703 -5.44 -26.11 5.79
C LYS A 703 -5.18 -27.40 6.55
N ASN A 704 -6.15 -28.30 6.64
CA ASN A 704 -5.94 -29.65 7.09
C ASN A 704 -5.38 -30.48 5.92
N ASN A 705 -4.09 -30.77 5.97
CA ASN A 705 -3.32 -31.46 4.93
C ASN A 705 -2.94 -32.89 5.35
N ILE A 706 -3.78 -33.53 6.14
CA ILE A 706 -3.64 -34.98 6.43
C ILE A 706 -3.87 -35.73 5.11
N GLN A 707 -2.95 -36.64 4.79
CA GLN A 707 -2.96 -37.48 3.60
C GLN A 707 -2.90 -38.94 4.01
N SER A 708 -3.84 -39.75 3.55
CA SER A 708 -3.90 -41.19 3.86
C SER A 708 -2.67 -41.96 3.37
N GLN A 709 -2.03 -41.51 2.29
CA GLN A 709 -0.81 -42.10 1.75
C GLN A 709 0.41 -41.99 2.68
N LEU A 710 0.37 -41.07 3.66
CA LEU A 710 1.48 -40.77 4.55
C LEU A 710 1.35 -41.45 5.93
N GLY A 711 0.34 -42.27 6.14
CA GLY A 711 0.06 -42.99 7.38
C GLY A 711 -1.44 -43.13 7.64
N THR A 712 -1.81 -43.84 8.72
CA THR A 712 -3.21 -44.03 9.11
C THR A 712 -3.92 -42.68 9.24
N ASN A 713 -5.09 -42.55 8.62
CA ASN A 713 -5.91 -41.37 8.72
C ASN A 713 -6.80 -41.39 9.97
N TYR A 714 -6.41 -40.64 10.99
CA TYR A 714 -7.17 -40.52 12.25
C TYR A 714 -8.24 -39.42 12.20
N TRP A 715 -8.39 -38.72 11.04
CA TRP A 715 -9.19 -37.52 10.91
C TRP A 715 -10.50 -37.71 10.13
N ILE A 716 -10.93 -38.95 9.89
CA ILE A 716 -12.23 -39.24 9.28
C ILE A 716 -13.30 -39.08 10.35
N PRO A 717 -14.23 -38.08 10.22
CA PRO A 717 -15.23 -37.80 11.24
C PRO A 717 -16.53 -38.59 11.08
N PHE A 718 -16.54 -39.59 10.21
CA PHE A 718 -17.70 -40.40 9.83
C PHE A 718 -17.40 -41.90 10.00
N THR A 719 -18.46 -42.69 10.10
CA THR A 719 -18.36 -44.15 9.97
C THR A 719 -18.54 -44.54 8.51
N GLU A 720 -18.11 -45.72 8.12
CA GLU A 720 -18.29 -46.30 6.79
C GLU A 720 -19.75 -46.23 6.33
N ARG A 721 -20.66 -46.58 7.22
CA ARG A 721 -22.10 -46.55 6.94
C ARG A 721 -22.64 -45.18 6.63
N GLU A 722 -22.15 -44.17 7.32
CA GLU A 722 -22.60 -42.77 7.13
C GLU A 722 -22.20 -42.20 5.78
N ILE A 723 -21.12 -42.70 5.21
CA ILE A 723 -20.58 -42.14 3.94
C ILE A 723 -20.61 -43.17 2.79
N GLY A 724 -21.15 -44.38 3.03
CA GLY A 724 -21.28 -45.44 2.02
C GLY A 724 -19.93 -46.00 1.56
N ALA A 725 -18.93 -46.00 2.43
CA ALA A 725 -17.65 -46.65 2.15
C ALA A 725 -17.82 -48.18 2.08
N HIS A 726 -17.17 -48.84 1.10
CA HIS A 726 -17.29 -50.28 0.89
C HIS A 726 -16.37 -51.10 1.80
N ASP A 727 -15.23 -50.54 2.20
CA ASP A 727 -14.21 -51.19 3.02
C ASP A 727 -14.12 -50.50 4.39
N GLU A 728 -13.65 -51.25 5.39
CA GLU A 728 -13.42 -50.75 6.75
C GLU A 728 -12.27 -49.76 6.76
N PHE A 729 -12.39 -48.74 7.64
CA PHE A 729 -11.33 -47.76 7.84
C PHE A 729 -10.21 -48.33 8.71
N ASP A 730 -8.98 -47.86 8.47
CA ASP A 730 -7.83 -48.21 9.30
C ASP A 730 -7.95 -47.68 10.75
N SER A 731 -8.83 -46.72 10.98
CA SER A 731 -9.02 -46.09 12.29
C SER A 731 -10.39 -45.43 12.43
N HIS A 732 -11.03 -45.68 13.58
CA HIS A 732 -12.24 -44.98 14.02
C HIS A 732 -11.94 -43.93 15.10
N PHE A 733 -10.68 -43.48 15.22
CA PHE A 733 -10.23 -42.56 16.27
C PHE A 733 -11.13 -41.33 16.44
N MET A 734 -11.45 -40.65 15.35
CA MET A 734 -12.20 -39.35 15.43
C MET A 734 -13.67 -39.59 15.83
N THR A 735 -14.31 -40.65 15.28
CA THR A 735 -15.68 -41.00 15.64
C THR A 735 -15.79 -41.42 17.08
N ASP A 736 -14.85 -42.25 17.57
CA ASP A 736 -14.80 -42.70 18.98
C ASP A 736 -14.52 -41.52 19.91
N PHE A 737 -13.62 -40.62 19.55
CA PHE A 737 -13.34 -39.38 20.29
C PHE A 737 -14.61 -38.52 20.41
N MET A 738 -15.28 -38.25 19.30
CA MET A 738 -16.48 -37.40 19.29
C MET A 738 -17.66 -38.06 20.04
N ARG A 739 -17.74 -39.40 20.08
CA ARG A 739 -18.75 -40.15 20.85
C ARG A 739 -18.42 -40.29 22.34
N GLY A 740 -17.25 -39.83 22.79
CA GLY A 740 -16.77 -40.00 24.17
C GLY A 740 -16.40 -41.44 24.49
N GLN A 741 -16.13 -42.27 23.50
CA GLN A 741 -15.83 -43.67 23.58
C GLN A 741 -14.34 -44.00 23.46
N TYR A 742 -13.51 -42.99 23.18
CA TYR A 742 -12.07 -43.16 23.04
C TYR A 742 -11.45 -43.66 24.34
N GLN A 743 -10.94 -44.89 24.33
CA GLN A 743 -10.20 -45.48 25.44
C GLN A 743 -8.71 -45.37 25.16
N GLN A 744 -8.02 -44.70 26.03
CA GLN A 744 -6.56 -44.68 26.01
C GLN A 744 -6.05 -46.11 26.28
N ALA A 745 -5.37 -46.74 25.35
CA ALA A 745 -4.82 -48.06 25.53
C ALA A 745 -3.93 -48.03 26.78
N GLN A 746 -4.33 -48.78 27.83
CA GLN A 746 -3.49 -49.00 28.99
C GLN A 746 -2.21 -49.69 28.50
N LYS A 747 -1.05 -49.02 28.65
CA LYS A 747 0.25 -49.66 28.47
C LYS A 747 0.29 -50.91 29.31
N MET A 748 0.27 -52.09 28.69
CA MET A 748 0.81 -53.27 29.32
C MET A 748 2.24 -52.91 29.76
N ARG A 749 2.47 -52.92 31.07
CA ARG A 749 3.80 -52.77 31.65
C ARG A 749 4.62 -53.95 31.18
N ASP A 750 5.38 -53.78 30.16
CA ASP A 750 6.46 -54.71 29.82
C ASP A 750 7.59 -54.48 30.85
N ASN A 751 7.72 -55.43 31.74
CA ASN A 751 8.81 -55.51 32.68
C ASN A 751 10.11 -55.73 31.90
N GLY A 752 10.96 -54.78 31.89
CA GLY A 752 12.34 -55.05 31.53
C GLY A 752 13.11 -53.91 30.85
N ARG A 753 13.95 -53.30 31.63
CA ARG A 753 15.10 -52.44 31.35
C ARG A 753 14.90 -50.95 31.33
N ASN A 754 15.19 -50.41 32.52
CA ASN A 754 15.67 -49.02 32.71
C ASN A 754 16.83 -48.71 31.77
N GLN A 755 16.64 -47.66 30.93
CA GLN A 755 17.74 -46.80 30.56
C GLN A 755 17.35 -45.39 30.93
N LEU A 756 17.88 -44.94 32.03
CA LEU A 756 17.96 -43.59 32.49
C LEU A 756 18.79 -42.79 31.48
N LEU A 757 18.13 -41.88 30.72
CA LEU A 757 18.78 -40.76 30.15
C LEU A 757 18.55 -39.56 31.06
N ASP A 758 19.59 -39.30 31.79
CA ASP A 758 19.74 -38.16 32.71
C ASP A 758 19.82 -36.86 31.92
N HIS A 759 18.76 -36.10 31.89
CA HIS A 759 18.81 -34.68 31.51
C HIS A 759 18.46 -33.82 32.70
N LYS A 760 19.48 -33.44 33.44
CA LYS A 760 19.46 -32.33 34.38
C LYS A 760 18.98 -31.07 33.62
N LYS A 761 17.78 -30.60 33.93
CA LYS A 761 17.39 -29.20 33.84
C LYS A 761 16.65 -28.79 35.10
N ASN A 762 17.27 -27.81 35.75
CA ASN A 762 16.82 -27.17 36.97
C ASN A 762 15.45 -26.56 36.88
N GLY A 763 14.65 -26.76 37.89
CA GLY A 763 13.77 -25.79 38.54
C GLY A 763 12.59 -25.29 37.73
N LEU A 764 11.50 -26.03 37.68
CA LEU A 764 10.12 -25.56 37.83
C LEU A 764 9.26 -26.82 38.12
N LYS A 765 9.23 -27.23 39.36
CA LYS A 765 8.24 -28.11 39.90
C LYS A 765 7.11 -27.27 40.47
N ASP A 766 6.18 -26.87 39.66
CA ASP A 766 4.81 -26.68 40.04
C ASP A 766 3.96 -27.50 39.06
N LEU A 767 3.61 -28.69 39.53
CA LEU A 767 2.71 -29.64 38.90
C LEU A 767 1.34 -29.00 38.81
N VAL A 768 1.10 -28.28 37.70
CA VAL A 768 -0.26 -28.06 37.22
C VAL A 768 -0.81 -29.45 36.86
N LYS A 769 -1.86 -29.91 37.52
CA LYS A 769 -2.62 -31.10 37.16
C LYS A 769 -2.96 -30.97 35.67
N GLU A 770 -2.46 -31.88 34.86
CA GLU A 770 -2.78 -31.94 33.43
C GLU A 770 -4.28 -32.11 33.27
N GLU A 771 -4.99 -31.10 32.82
CA GLU A 771 -6.39 -31.21 32.40
C GLU A 771 -6.43 -32.05 31.12
N SER A 772 -7.01 -33.22 31.17
CA SER A 772 -7.29 -34.03 29.99
C SER A 772 -8.54 -33.48 29.26
N PHE A 773 -8.41 -33.18 27.97
CA PHE A 773 -9.50 -32.74 27.08
C PHE A 773 -10.14 -33.92 26.34
N ILE A 774 -9.94 -35.18 26.78
CA ILE A 774 -10.59 -36.32 26.21
C ILE A 774 -12.04 -36.37 26.69
N PRO A 775 -13.03 -36.34 25.78
CA PRO A 775 -14.44 -36.37 26.15
C PRO A 775 -14.83 -37.71 26.71
N THR A 776 -15.67 -37.72 27.74
CA THR A 776 -16.25 -38.91 28.37
C THR A 776 -17.74 -39.06 28.07
N GLN A 777 -18.30 -38.11 27.31
CA GLN A 777 -19.67 -38.07 26.81
C GLN A 777 -19.64 -37.66 25.34
N PRO A 778 -20.66 -38.00 24.55
CA PRO A 778 -20.77 -37.54 23.18
C PRO A 778 -20.68 -35.97 23.09
N LEU A 779 -19.92 -35.47 22.15
CA LEU A 779 -19.84 -34.04 21.86
C LEU A 779 -21.18 -33.56 21.34
N ILE A 780 -21.58 -32.35 21.77
CA ILE A 780 -22.77 -31.67 21.29
C ILE A 780 -22.30 -30.56 20.35
N PHE A 781 -22.79 -30.57 19.15
CA PHE A 781 -22.42 -29.58 18.10
C PHE A 781 -23.51 -28.53 17.95
N SER A 782 -23.10 -27.30 17.65
CA SER A 782 -24.02 -26.22 17.29
C SER A 782 -24.72 -26.51 15.95
N GLU A 783 -25.73 -25.71 15.61
CA GLU A 783 -26.42 -25.81 14.31
C GLU A 783 -25.42 -25.57 13.16
N GLU A 784 -24.50 -24.59 13.29
CA GLU A 784 -23.48 -24.28 12.29
C GLU A 784 -22.49 -25.42 12.12
N ALA A 785 -22.01 -26.02 13.21
CA ALA A 785 -21.14 -27.17 13.16
C ALA A 785 -21.83 -28.41 12.55
N THR A 786 -23.11 -28.64 12.89
CA THR A 786 -23.91 -29.70 12.33
C THR A 786 -24.08 -29.55 10.82
N ALA A 787 -24.36 -28.33 10.34
CA ALA A 787 -24.44 -28.02 8.90
C ALA A 787 -23.13 -28.35 8.16
N VAL A 788 -21.98 -28.09 8.81
CA VAL A 788 -20.66 -28.45 8.25
C VAL A 788 -20.48 -29.94 8.18
N PHE A 789 -20.90 -30.72 9.22
CA PHE A 789 -20.85 -32.18 9.17
C PHE A 789 -21.76 -32.72 8.06
N ASP A 790 -22.94 -32.17 7.88
CA ASP A 790 -23.90 -32.64 6.86
C ASP A 790 -23.33 -32.39 5.45
N ALA A 791 -22.86 -31.19 5.17
CA ALA A 791 -22.21 -30.86 3.89
C ALA A 791 -20.94 -31.69 3.66
N GLY A 792 -20.16 -31.92 4.70
CA GLY A 792 -18.99 -32.79 4.66
C GLY A 792 -19.37 -34.25 4.35
N ARG A 793 -20.43 -34.74 4.96
CA ARG A 793 -20.95 -36.12 4.75
C ARG A 793 -21.38 -36.31 3.30
N GLU A 794 -22.12 -35.35 2.73
CA GLU A 794 -22.51 -35.38 1.31
C GLU A 794 -21.28 -35.44 0.38
N LEU A 795 -20.24 -34.65 0.68
CA LEU A 795 -19.00 -34.66 -0.10
C LEU A 795 -18.28 -36.01 -0.04
N TRP A 796 -18.18 -36.66 1.16
CA TRP A 796 -17.60 -37.99 1.33
C TRP A 796 -18.44 -39.07 0.67
N GLN A 797 -19.78 -39.02 0.79
CA GLN A 797 -20.70 -39.90 0.09
C GLN A 797 -20.49 -39.85 -1.41
N TYR A 798 -20.43 -38.63 -1.99
CA TYR A 798 -20.17 -38.45 -3.40
C TYR A 798 -18.81 -39.02 -3.83
N TYR A 799 -17.77 -38.79 -3.03
CA TYR A 799 -16.45 -39.37 -3.28
C TYR A 799 -16.49 -40.89 -3.30
N HIS A 800 -17.19 -41.54 -2.38
CA HIS A 800 -17.28 -43.02 -2.32
C HIS A 800 -18.14 -43.64 -3.44
N THR A 801 -18.87 -42.81 -4.25
CA THR A 801 -19.47 -43.32 -5.49
C THR A 801 -18.47 -43.44 -6.64
N GLN A 802 -17.28 -42.86 -6.46
CA GLN A 802 -16.26 -42.82 -7.53
C GLN A 802 -15.56 -44.17 -7.68
N LEU A 803 -15.16 -44.45 -8.91
CA LEU A 803 -14.37 -45.65 -9.20
C LEU A 803 -13.00 -45.56 -8.49
N ASN A 804 -12.63 -46.62 -7.74
CA ASN A 804 -11.38 -46.67 -6.97
C ASN A 804 -11.26 -45.65 -5.83
N ALA A 805 -12.39 -45.24 -5.22
CA ALA A 805 -12.36 -44.39 -4.02
C ALA A 805 -11.55 -45.06 -2.90
N ASN A 806 -10.63 -44.30 -2.30
CA ASN A 806 -9.84 -44.78 -1.17
C ASN A 806 -10.71 -44.74 0.10
N PRO A 807 -10.96 -45.86 0.81
CA PRO A 807 -11.78 -45.86 2.04
C PRO A 807 -11.21 -44.95 3.11
N ASN A 808 -9.90 -44.83 3.21
CA ASN A 808 -9.21 -44.00 4.20
C ASN A 808 -8.98 -42.53 3.75
N ALA A 809 -9.69 -42.09 2.71
CA ALA A 809 -9.47 -40.72 2.18
C ALA A 809 -9.76 -39.64 3.21
N SER A 810 -8.82 -38.74 3.37
CA SER A 810 -8.98 -37.49 4.13
C SER A 810 -9.69 -36.42 3.30
N TYR A 811 -10.07 -35.33 3.93
CA TYR A 811 -10.55 -34.13 3.19
C TYR A 811 -9.55 -33.65 2.16
N TYR A 812 -8.25 -33.71 2.47
CA TYR A 812 -7.19 -33.36 1.51
C TYR A 812 -7.18 -34.31 0.32
N ASP A 813 -7.25 -35.65 0.55
CA ASP A 813 -7.22 -36.66 -0.50
C ASP A 813 -8.42 -36.53 -1.45
N ILE A 814 -9.61 -36.27 -0.91
CA ILE A 814 -10.82 -36.01 -1.71
C ILE A 814 -10.64 -34.75 -2.59
N ARG A 815 -10.12 -33.69 -2.04
CA ARG A 815 -9.83 -32.48 -2.83
C ARG A 815 -8.79 -32.73 -3.91
N GLU A 816 -7.72 -33.46 -3.59
CA GLU A 816 -6.68 -33.80 -4.56
C GLU A 816 -7.21 -34.70 -5.69
N TYR A 817 -8.09 -35.63 -5.37
CA TYR A 817 -8.72 -36.53 -6.35
C TYR A 817 -9.50 -35.74 -7.42
N PHE A 818 -10.35 -34.81 -7.00
CA PHE A 818 -11.18 -34.03 -7.93
C PHE A 818 -10.48 -32.86 -8.59
N GLN A 819 -9.67 -32.12 -7.85
CA GLN A 819 -9.03 -30.90 -8.35
C GLN A 819 -7.73 -31.16 -9.13
N GLY A 820 -7.05 -32.26 -8.82
CA GLY A 820 -5.74 -32.54 -9.43
C GLY A 820 -4.68 -31.49 -9.09
N ARG A 821 -3.56 -31.56 -9.79
CA ARG A 821 -2.43 -30.64 -9.64
C ARG A 821 -2.04 -30.02 -10.98
N ASN A 822 -1.65 -28.73 -10.94
CA ASN A 822 -1.08 -28.04 -12.08
C ASN A 822 0.38 -28.46 -12.33
N GLU A 823 0.99 -27.99 -13.41
CA GLU A 823 2.38 -28.27 -13.80
C GLU A 823 3.40 -27.91 -12.70
N LYS A 824 3.09 -26.93 -11.84
CA LYS A 824 3.93 -26.54 -10.68
C LYS A 824 3.69 -27.40 -9.44
N GLY A 825 2.92 -28.49 -9.57
CA GLY A 825 2.60 -29.42 -8.47
C GLY A 825 1.64 -28.85 -7.41
N ARG A 826 0.96 -27.72 -7.67
CA ARG A 826 -0.03 -27.12 -6.77
C ARG A 826 -1.41 -27.65 -7.11
N MET A 827 -2.23 -27.92 -6.08
CA MET A 827 -3.63 -28.30 -6.26
C MET A 827 -4.37 -27.19 -7.02
N ASN A 828 -5.16 -27.57 -8.03
CA ASN A 828 -5.97 -26.64 -8.79
C ASN A 828 -7.06 -26.02 -7.91
N PRO A 829 -7.53 -24.80 -8.19
CA PRO A 829 -8.57 -24.15 -7.39
C PRO A 829 -9.96 -24.74 -7.57
N THR A 830 -10.23 -25.36 -8.72
CA THR A 830 -11.52 -25.96 -9.12
C THR A 830 -11.29 -27.32 -9.77
N SER A 831 -12.35 -28.10 -9.91
CA SER A 831 -12.41 -29.39 -10.63
C SER A 831 -13.19 -29.21 -11.94
N GLU A 832 -13.02 -30.16 -12.87
CA GLU A 832 -13.91 -30.31 -14.02
C GLU A 832 -15.26 -30.97 -13.65
N ASP A 833 -15.33 -31.60 -12.49
CA ASP A 833 -16.52 -32.25 -11.96
C ASP A 833 -17.48 -31.21 -11.36
N ALA A 834 -18.64 -31.04 -11.99
CA ALA A 834 -19.61 -30.02 -11.60
C ALA A 834 -20.26 -30.30 -10.25
N GLU A 835 -20.53 -31.58 -9.95
CA GLU A 835 -21.19 -31.99 -8.69
C GLU A 835 -20.21 -31.83 -7.51
N TYR A 836 -18.96 -32.22 -7.68
CA TYR A 836 -17.93 -31.91 -6.69
C TYR A 836 -17.82 -30.40 -6.43
N ASN A 837 -17.79 -29.58 -7.47
CA ASN A 837 -17.70 -28.13 -7.31
C ASN A 837 -18.90 -27.57 -6.53
N ARG A 838 -20.12 -28.08 -6.78
CA ARG A 838 -21.35 -27.71 -6.04
C ARG A 838 -21.23 -28.06 -4.57
N LEU A 839 -20.90 -29.33 -4.26
CA LEU A 839 -20.76 -29.84 -2.88
C LEU A 839 -19.64 -29.11 -2.12
N HIS A 840 -18.51 -28.89 -2.78
CA HIS A 840 -17.37 -28.18 -2.19
C HIS A 840 -17.67 -26.69 -1.96
N ALA A 841 -18.44 -26.04 -2.84
CA ALA A 841 -18.91 -24.66 -2.64
C ALA A 841 -19.87 -24.58 -1.45
N HIS A 842 -20.82 -25.52 -1.34
CA HIS A 842 -21.73 -25.60 -0.19
C HIS A 842 -20.98 -25.81 1.13
N LEU A 843 -20.02 -26.73 1.17
CA LEU A 843 -19.18 -26.93 2.36
C LEU A 843 -18.41 -25.66 2.73
N LYS A 844 -17.89 -24.91 1.76
CA LYS A 844 -17.21 -23.62 2.03
C LYS A 844 -18.16 -22.58 2.60
N GLU A 845 -19.39 -22.52 2.12
CA GLU A 845 -20.42 -21.59 2.59
C GLU A 845 -20.74 -21.84 4.07
N VAL A 846 -21.10 -23.07 4.43
CA VAL A 846 -21.40 -23.42 5.84
C VAL A 846 -20.16 -23.30 6.74
N MET A 847 -18.96 -23.57 6.21
CA MET A 847 -17.71 -23.32 6.93
C MET A 847 -17.49 -21.83 7.21
N SER A 848 -17.92 -20.93 6.33
CA SER A 848 -17.86 -19.48 6.57
C SER A 848 -18.79 -19.07 7.72
N VAL A 849 -20.01 -19.62 7.77
CA VAL A 849 -20.94 -19.37 8.87
C VAL A 849 -20.38 -19.87 10.21
N LEU A 850 -19.80 -21.06 10.22
CA LEU A 850 -19.12 -21.61 11.41
C LEU A 850 -17.92 -20.74 11.82
N ALA A 851 -17.15 -20.24 10.86
CA ALA A 851 -16.03 -19.32 11.13
C ALA A 851 -16.48 -18.04 11.79
N ASP A 852 -17.62 -17.45 11.36
CA ASP A 852 -18.20 -16.25 11.96
C ASP A 852 -18.64 -16.50 13.40
N ALA A 853 -19.26 -17.65 13.69
CA ALA A 853 -19.63 -18.05 15.05
C ALA A 853 -18.39 -18.16 15.96
N ILE A 854 -17.30 -18.74 15.48
CA ILE A 854 -16.02 -18.81 16.21
C ILE A 854 -15.42 -17.42 16.37
N ALA A 855 -15.45 -16.57 15.33
CA ALA A 855 -14.85 -15.24 15.32
C ALA A 855 -15.42 -14.32 16.42
N THR A 856 -16.71 -14.41 16.72
CA THR A 856 -17.32 -13.65 17.82
C THR A 856 -16.65 -13.97 19.16
N LYS A 857 -16.31 -15.23 19.39
CA LYS A 857 -15.67 -15.73 20.62
C LYS A 857 -14.17 -15.42 20.70
N VAL A 858 -13.51 -15.13 19.57
CA VAL A 858 -12.09 -14.76 19.53
C VAL A 858 -11.81 -13.51 20.38
N TYR A 859 -12.66 -12.48 20.28
CA TYR A 859 -12.56 -11.25 21.09
C TYR A 859 -13.06 -11.47 22.51
N GLU A 860 -14.15 -12.22 22.70
CA GLU A 860 -14.74 -12.51 24.01
C GLU A 860 -13.73 -13.22 24.92
N TYR A 861 -13.10 -14.27 24.42
CA TYR A 861 -12.07 -15.00 25.15
C TYR A 861 -10.69 -14.34 25.08
N GLY A 862 -10.60 -13.21 24.35
CA GLY A 862 -9.42 -12.36 24.29
C GLY A 862 -8.25 -12.96 23.53
N PHE A 863 -8.49 -13.85 22.59
CA PHE A 863 -7.44 -14.27 21.66
C PHE A 863 -6.92 -13.11 20.81
N LEU A 864 -7.76 -12.10 20.59
CA LEU A 864 -7.38 -10.80 20.03
C LEU A 864 -7.85 -9.67 20.96
N VAL A 865 -7.22 -8.52 20.83
CA VAL A 865 -7.61 -7.26 21.49
C VAL A 865 -8.29 -6.38 20.44
N SER A 866 -9.50 -5.89 20.77
CA SER A 866 -10.25 -4.93 19.95
C SER A 866 -9.63 -3.52 20.00
#